data_85029d177f264991c072a59667017b0c
#
_entry.id   85029d177f264991c072a59667017b0c
#
_cell.length_a   1.000
_cell.length_b   1.000
_cell.length_c   1.000
_cell.angle_alpha   90.00
_cell.angle_beta   90.00
_cell.angle_gamma   90.00
#
_symmetry.space_group_name_H-M   'P 1'
#
loop_
_entity.id
_entity.type
_entity.pdbx_description
1 polymer ?
#
loop_
_entity_poly.entity_id
_entity_poly.type
_entity_poly.pdbx_seq_one_letter_code
_entity_poly.pdbx_strand_id
1 'polypeptide(L)'
;MTRATCCLLMVALILAACDRTPLAERSEAASAPTATGAPAARSAGHPLDPLTADEITTAIAVAKTDSRLATAAFPSITLQEPPKADILKWQRGQALPRQAKLQAMTADAVFEVTTDITANRLVSVVERKGAEPSITAGEIQSLRMVVDNPQFRAGLEKRGITNLDKLFCAPFSAGYYGTPAEAGKRLVKVACFDTRRTTTNLFGWPIERLYAVVDLRKHEVLSVVDNGVVPISPIEQNYTEAAAGRLREPRKPTVISQPAGANFHLDGHEVAWGKWRFHARIDPRVGTVISLARWQDAAGPRSVLYQGYMSEMFVPYMDAEEGWQSRTYFDTGEYGAGAQATPLVHGVDCPASAAFLPATFGNEKGEPYTTPDAMCIFERSTGDPTWRHSEVINQTYEGRANVELVVRMAATIGNYDYFFDWIFSDAADIEVRVGATGLDALKGVASAHMRDATSAADTRYGTLVAPNLVAVHHDHYFNFRLDLDVDGPDNSFNQDVYRATTLPKESARRSIYVVEPRLPETEKGAEIDTGHGPTRLRVTNEHRSNAVGNSVSYEVLVDKHAQLLLEPADWPARRARFLAHDVWVTPYDPAERYAAGEYVLGSRGDDGLAVWAAKDRAIRNHDIVMWVNIGMHHLTRAEDLPVMPTIWHSFKLRPHNFFDRNPANDMRNEKFGPDTATK
;
A
#
# COMPACT_ATOMS: atom_id res chain seq x y z
N MET A 1 -8.13 -45.16 0.19
CA MET A 1 -7.34 -44.40 1.17
C MET A 1 -6.19 -43.74 0.43
N THR A 2 -5.94 -42.45 0.63
CA THR A 2 -4.88 -41.65 0.05
C THR A 2 -5.10 -41.12 -1.38
N ARG A 3 -5.75 -39.94 -1.48
CA ARG A 3 -5.56 -38.93 -2.54
C ARG A 3 -6.45 -37.68 -2.33
N ALA A 4 -6.57 -37.19 -1.09
CA ALA A 4 -7.40 -36.01 -0.77
C ALA A 4 -6.59 -34.77 -0.32
N THR A 5 -5.30 -34.71 -0.65
CA THR A 5 -4.40 -33.72 -0.02
C THR A 5 -3.88 -32.64 -0.97
N CYS A 6 -4.26 -32.61 -2.25
CA CYS A 6 -3.59 -31.74 -3.23
C CYS A 6 -4.26 -30.39 -3.52
N CYS A 7 -5.52 -30.17 -3.20
CA CYS A 7 -6.19 -28.87 -3.47
C CYS A 7 -6.22 -27.89 -2.29
N LEU A 8 -5.87 -28.32 -1.09
CA LEU A 8 -5.79 -27.45 0.10
C LEU A 8 -4.48 -26.66 0.21
N LEU A 9 -3.49 -26.98 -0.62
CA LEU A 9 -2.15 -26.39 -0.53
C LEU A 9 -1.99 -25.04 -1.27
N MET A 10 -2.94 -24.63 -2.11
CA MET A 10 -2.73 -23.43 -2.94
C MET A 10 -3.21 -22.11 -2.31
N VAL A 11 -4.07 -22.10 -1.34
CA VAL A 11 -4.40 -20.87 -0.59
C VAL A 11 -3.39 -20.65 0.55
N ALA A 12 -2.76 -21.74 1.02
CA ALA A 12 -1.61 -21.67 1.93
C ALA A 12 -0.29 -21.29 1.22
N LEU A 13 -0.25 -21.32 -0.13
CA LEU A 13 0.93 -20.98 -0.94
C LEU A 13 1.19 -19.46 -1.06
N ILE A 14 0.32 -18.63 -0.55
CA ILE A 14 0.64 -17.22 -0.29
C ILE A 14 1.55 -17.12 0.96
N LEU A 15 1.68 -18.17 1.77
CA LEU A 15 2.46 -18.17 3.01
C LEU A 15 3.47 -19.33 3.18
N ALA A 16 3.67 -20.17 2.16
CA ALA A 16 4.66 -21.25 2.25
C ALA A 16 5.58 -21.24 1.03
N ALA A 17 6.81 -20.76 1.24
CA ALA A 17 7.90 -20.90 0.29
C ALA A 17 8.14 -22.36 -0.09
N CYS A 18 8.09 -22.62 -1.36
CA CYS A 18 8.19 -23.92 -1.97
C CYS A 18 9.57 -24.52 -1.96
N ASP A 19 9.60 -25.79 -1.73
CA ASP A 19 10.61 -26.71 -2.24
C ASP A 19 10.36 -26.92 -3.76
N ARG A 20 11.17 -26.29 -4.60
CA ARG A 20 11.29 -26.60 -6.03
C ARG A 20 12.75 -26.92 -6.34
N THR A 21 13.00 -28.17 -6.59
CA THR A 21 14.26 -28.64 -7.22
C THR A 21 14.49 -27.94 -8.56
N PRO A 22 15.67 -27.37 -8.79
CA PRO A 22 15.98 -26.72 -10.08
C PRO A 22 16.39 -27.75 -11.13
N LEU A 23 15.85 -27.58 -12.33
CA LEU A 23 16.44 -28.18 -13.54
C LEU A 23 17.80 -27.53 -13.79
N ALA A 24 18.80 -28.40 -13.86
CA ALA A 24 20.20 -28.00 -14.07
C ALA A 24 20.42 -27.53 -15.51
N GLU A 25 20.81 -26.27 -15.68
CA GLU A 25 21.63 -25.85 -16.80
C GLU A 25 22.96 -25.28 -16.29
N ARG A 26 24.03 -25.86 -16.81
CA ARG A 26 25.41 -25.47 -16.48
C ARG A 26 25.74 -24.12 -17.11
N SER A 27 26.11 -23.17 -16.27
CA SER A 27 26.98 -22.06 -16.66
C SER A 27 27.99 -21.85 -15.56
N GLU A 28 29.25 -21.89 -15.93
CA GLU A 28 30.39 -21.64 -15.05
C GLU A 28 30.33 -20.19 -14.56
N ALA A 29 30.11 -20.01 -13.27
CA ALA A 29 30.19 -18.71 -12.60
C ALA A 29 31.46 -18.70 -11.73
N ALA A 30 32.23 -17.66 -11.90
CA ALA A 30 33.42 -17.36 -11.11
C ALA A 30 33.08 -17.23 -9.61
N SER A 31 33.84 -17.89 -8.77
CA SER A 31 33.72 -17.91 -7.33
C SER A 31 33.99 -16.54 -6.72
N ALA A 32 32.97 -15.99 -6.00
CA ALA A 32 33.15 -14.85 -5.11
C ALA A 32 33.84 -15.32 -3.80
N PRO A 33 34.65 -14.48 -3.15
CA PRO A 33 35.34 -14.86 -1.93
C PRO A 33 34.36 -14.88 -0.74
N THR A 34 34.31 -16.02 -0.06
CA THR A 34 33.62 -16.20 1.23
C THR A 34 34.35 -15.42 2.33
N ALA A 35 33.74 -14.38 2.83
CA ALA A 35 34.18 -13.70 4.03
C ALA A 35 33.74 -14.50 5.27
N THR A 36 34.65 -15.28 5.82
CA THR A 36 34.52 -15.84 7.17
C THR A 36 34.90 -14.78 8.20
N GLY A 37 33.91 -13.99 8.64
CA GLY A 37 34.05 -13.13 9.81
C GLY A 37 33.24 -13.71 10.96
N ALA A 38 33.85 -13.85 12.15
CA ALA A 38 33.18 -14.20 13.38
C ALA A 38 31.99 -13.24 13.65
N PRO A 39 30.88 -13.68 14.28
CA PRO A 39 29.74 -12.81 14.54
C PRO A 39 30.20 -11.67 15.45
N ALA A 40 30.27 -10.46 14.89
CA ALA A 40 30.42 -9.24 15.67
C ALA A 40 29.26 -9.17 16.65
N ALA A 41 29.52 -8.78 17.89
CA ALA A 41 28.50 -8.51 18.89
C ALA A 41 27.43 -7.62 18.23
N ARG A 42 26.15 -8.09 18.21
CA ARG A 42 25.03 -7.32 17.65
C ARG A 42 25.01 -5.97 18.34
N SER A 43 25.32 -4.90 17.63
CA SER A 43 25.01 -3.54 18.09
C SER A 43 23.49 -3.50 18.37
N ALA A 44 23.08 -2.81 19.41
CA ALA A 44 21.66 -2.59 19.67
C ALA A 44 21.05 -2.01 18.37
N GLY A 45 20.06 -2.71 17.78
CA GLY A 45 19.44 -2.31 16.53
C GLY A 45 18.73 -0.96 16.66
N HIS A 46 18.33 -0.38 15.54
CA HIS A 46 17.56 0.86 15.54
C HIS A 46 16.19 0.64 16.22
N PRO A 47 15.70 1.55 17.10
CA PRO A 47 14.44 1.34 17.82
C PRO A 47 13.20 1.21 16.91
N LEU A 48 13.28 1.66 15.65
CA LEU A 48 12.23 1.50 14.64
C LEU A 48 12.41 0.24 13.76
N ASP A 49 13.41 -0.61 14.01
CA ASP A 49 13.55 -1.87 13.29
C ASP A 49 12.29 -2.73 13.46
N PRO A 50 11.85 -3.50 12.44
CA PRO A 50 10.71 -4.41 12.58
C PRO A 50 10.97 -5.44 13.69
N LEU A 51 9.90 -6.07 14.17
CA LEU A 51 10.02 -7.16 15.12
C LEU A 51 10.73 -8.35 14.48
N THR A 52 11.69 -8.92 15.21
CA THR A 52 12.34 -10.17 14.82
C THR A 52 11.46 -11.39 15.16
N ALA A 53 11.78 -12.56 14.60
CA ALA A 53 11.09 -13.81 14.92
C ALA A 53 11.10 -14.12 16.43
N ASP A 54 12.24 -13.90 17.10
CA ASP A 54 12.39 -14.11 18.54
C ASP A 54 11.55 -13.10 19.35
N GLU A 55 11.48 -11.83 18.89
CA GLU A 55 10.65 -10.80 19.52
C GLU A 55 9.16 -11.10 19.37
N ILE A 56 8.71 -11.58 18.21
CA ILE A 56 7.34 -12.03 17.98
C ILE A 56 7.00 -13.20 18.92
N THR A 57 7.86 -14.20 18.96
CA THR A 57 7.68 -15.37 19.84
C THR A 57 7.58 -14.96 21.31
N THR A 58 8.47 -14.05 21.74
CA THR A 58 8.49 -13.50 23.09
C THR A 58 7.21 -12.72 23.41
N ALA A 59 6.79 -11.83 22.50
CA ALA A 59 5.59 -11.02 22.67
C ALA A 59 4.34 -11.90 22.86
N ILE A 60 4.22 -12.98 22.08
CA ILE A 60 3.11 -13.94 22.17
C ILE A 60 3.18 -14.73 23.49
N ALA A 61 4.36 -15.20 23.88
CA ALA A 61 4.53 -15.92 25.15
C ALA A 61 4.13 -15.05 26.33
N VAL A 62 4.53 -13.78 26.32
CA VAL A 62 4.15 -12.79 27.33
C VAL A 62 2.65 -12.52 27.30
N ALA A 63 2.04 -12.32 26.14
CA ALA A 63 0.60 -12.10 26.03
C ALA A 63 -0.21 -13.25 26.60
N LYS A 64 0.18 -14.50 26.30
CA LYS A 64 -0.49 -15.73 26.78
C LYS A 64 -0.34 -15.98 28.29
N THR A 65 0.43 -15.17 29.03
CA THR A 65 0.43 -15.20 30.50
C THR A 65 -0.89 -14.71 31.10
N ASP A 66 -1.65 -13.90 30.36
CA ASP A 66 -3.03 -13.59 30.72
C ASP A 66 -3.94 -14.76 30.30
N SER A 67 -4.63 -15.36 31.25
CA SER A 67 -5.46 -16.54 31.02
C SER A 67 -6.57 -16.30 29.99
N ARG A 68 -7.03 -15.07 29.81
CA ARG A 68 -8.04 -14.70 28.78
C ARG A 68 -7.51 -14.90 27.36
N LEU A 69 -6.20 -14.84 27.18
CA LEU A 69 -5.52 -14.88 25.87
C LEU A 69 -4.87 -16.24 25.57
N ALA A 70 -5.00 -17.22 26.45
CA ALA A 70 -4.33 -18.52 26.32
C ALA A 70 -4.63 -19.23 24.97
N THR A 71 -5.87 -19.09 24.46
CA THR A 71 -6.33 -19.68 23.19
C THR A 71 -6.67 -18.64 22.12
N ALA A 72 -6.30 -17.38 22.34
CA ALA A 72 -6.61 -16.32 21.40
C ALA A 72 -5.85 -16.48 20.07
N ALA A 73 -6.51 -16.11 18.97
CA ALA A 73 -5.84 -15.81 17.71
C ALA A 73 -5.27 -14.39 17.76
N PHE A 74 -4.21 -14.14 16.99
CA PHE A 74 -3.51 -12.85 16.92
C PHE A 74 -3.54 -12.29 15.50
N PRO A 75 -4.64 -11.66 15.07
CA PRO A 75 -4.77 -11.10 13.72
C PRO A 75 -3.74 -10.03 13.37
N SER A 76 -3.18 -9.35 14.37
CA SER A 76 -2.14 -8.33 14.17
C SER A 76 -1.08 -8.39 15.26
N ILE A 77 0.18 -8.37 14.85
CA ILE A 77 1.37 -8.31 15.71
C ILE A 77 2.31 -7.28 15.11
N THR A 78 2.45 -6.11 15.76
CA THR A 78 3.22 -4.97 15.22
C THR A 78 4.20 -4.44 16.26
N LEU A 79 5.23 -3.76 15.78
CA LEU A 79 6.08 -2.95 16.65
C LEU A 79 5.22 -1.86 17.33
N GLN A 80 5.27 -1.79 18.67
CA GLN A 80 4.85 -0.59 19.37
C GLN A 80 6.04 0.38 19.37
N GLU A 81 5.96 1.38 18.51
CA GLU A 81 7.04 2.36 18.40
C GLU A 81 7.24 3.13 19.71
N PRO A 82 8.48 3.43 20.11
CA PRO A 82 8.75 4.35 21.19
C PRO A 82 8.17 5.75 20.90
N PRO A 83 7.94 6.59 21.92
CA PRO A 83 7.50 7.97 21.72
C PRO A 83 8.40 8.74 20.73
N LYS A 84 7.81 9.54 19.82
CA LYS A 84 8.54 10.35 18.82
C LYS A 84 9.68 11.16 19.46
N ALA A 85 9.43 11.78 20.60
CA ALA A 85 10.42 12.58 21.32
C ALA A 85 11.66 11.76 21.76
N ASP A 86 11.48 10.47 22.07
CA ASP A 86 12.58 9.58 22.47
C ASP A 86 13.36 9.12 21.22
N ILE A 87 12.67 8.83 20.12
CA ILE A 87 13.29 8.51 18.84
C ILE A 87 14.14 9.68 18.31
N LEU A 88 13.62 10.90 18.38
CA LEU A 88 14.37 12.10 17.91
C LEU A 88 15.64 12.37 18.71
N LYS A 89 15.69 11.93 19.97
CA LYS A 89 16.86 12.06 20.86
C LYS A 89 17.76 10.83 20.83
N TRP A 90 17.30 9.72 20.28
CA TRP A 90 18.03 8.46 20.29
C TRP A 90 19.37 8.57 19.56
N GLN A 91 20.37 7.93 20.12
CA GLN A 91 21.71 7.81 19.55
C GLN A 91 22.07 6.34 19.40
N ARG A 92 22.80 6.01 18.33
CA ARG A 92 23.24 4.63 18.05
C ARG A 92 23.96 4.05 19.26
N GLY A 93 23.55 2.84 19.64
CA GLY A 93 24.05 2.12 20.82
C GLY A 93 23.29 2.41 22.12
N GLN A 94 22.37 3.37 22.14
CA GLN A 94 21.47 3.58 23.27
C GLN A 94 20.34 2.54 23.23
N ALA A 95 20.11 1.84 24.32
CA ALA A 95 18.99 0.92 24.44
C ALA A 95 17.69 1.68 24.75
N LEU A 96 16.65 1.41 23.97
CA LEU A 96 15.26 1.77 24.28
C LEU A 96 14.45 0.49 24.52
N PRO A 97 13.43 0.52 25.40
CA PRO A 97 12.53 -0.62 25.59
C PRO A 97 11.87 -1.01 24.25
N ARG A 98 11.90 -2.30 23.93
CA ARG A 98 11.21 -2.86 22.77
C ARG A 98 9.85 -3.37 23.18
N GLN A 99 8.81 -2.93 22.51
CA GLN A 99 7.43 -3.31 22.80
C GLN A 99 6.72 -3.80 21.54
N ALA A 100 5.75 -4.69 21.71
CA ALA A 100 4.83 -5.09 20.65
C ALA A 100 3.40 -4.71 21.01
N LYS A 101 2.66 -4.26 20.00
CA LYS A 101 1.20 -4.09 20.03
C LYS A 101 0.57 -5.26 19.29
N LEU A 102 -0.35 -5.96 19.96
CA LEU A 102 -1.04 -7.11 19.40
C LEU A 102 -2.55 -6.86 19.45
N GLN A 103 -3.25 -7.34 18.43
CA GLN A 103 -4.69 -7.57 18.50
C GLN A 103 -4.90 -9.04 18.79
N ALA A 104 -5.60 -9.37 19.86
CA ALA A 104 -5.92 -10.74 20.27
C ALA A 104 -7.42 -10.96 20.18
N MET A 105 -7.84 -12.03 19.52
CA MET A 105 -9.23 -12.36 19.28
C MET A 105 -9.56 -13.72 19.87
N THR A 106 -10.57 -13.76 20.76
CA THR A 106 -11.19 -14.98 21.28
C THR A 106 -12.54 -15.22 20.62
N ALA A 107 -13.25 -16.27 20.98
CA ALA A 107 -14.60 -16.52 20.49
C ALA A 107 -15.55 -15.33 20.74
N ASP A 108 -15.41 -14.66 21.89
CA ASP A 108 -16.39 -13.69 22.39
C ASP A 108 -15.88 -12.23 22.46
N ALA A 109 -14.54 -12.02 22.40
CA ALA A 109 -13.96 -10.71 22.64
C ALA A 109 -12.73 -10.43 21.78
N VAL A 110 -12.41 -9.14 21.63
CA VAL A 110 -11.17 -8.62 21.03
C VAL A 110 -10.44 -7.81 22.07
N PHE A 111 -9.13 -8.00 22.17
CA PHE A 111 -8.25 -7.30 23.08
C PHE A 111 -7.12 -6.61 22.33
N GLU A 112 -6.83 -5.38 22.70
CA GLU A 112 -5.54 -4.76 22.41
C GLU A 112 -4.57 -5.09 23.54
N VAL A 113 -3.43 -5.62 23.16
CA VAL A 113 -2.41 -6.08 24.11
C VAL A 113 -1.10 -5.36 23.80
N THR A 114 -0.48 -4.80 24.84
CA THR A 114 0.89 -4.28 24.74
C THR A 114 1.81 -5.13 25.61
N THR A 115 2.89 -5.61 25.01
CA THR A 115 3.92 -6.38 25.70
C THR A 115 5.26 -5.66 25.64
N ASP A 116 5.97 -5.65 26.75
CA ASP A 116 7.36 -5.21 26.85
C ASP A 116 8.27 -6.42 26.63
N ILE A 117 8.84 -6.50 25.43
CA ILE A 117 9.69 -7.62 25.01
C ILE A 117 11.01 -7.59 25.77
N THR A 118 11.56 -6.40 26.02
CA THR A 118 12.83 -6.23 26.74
C THR A 118 12.73 -6.72 28.18
N ALA A 119 11.62 -6.40 28.86
CA ALA A 119 11.40 -6.76 30.25
C ALA A 119 10.61 -8.07 30.44
N ASN A 120 10.21 -8.75 29.37
CA ASN A 120 9.37 -9.96 29.39
C ASN A 120 8.12 -9.81 30.25
N ARG A 121 7.40 -8.71 30.11
CA ARG A 121 6.21 -8.41 30.92
C ARG A 121 5.05 -7.90 30.10
N LEU A 122 3.85 -8.20 30.57
CA LEU A 122 2.62 -7.64 30.06
C LEU A 122 2.49 -6.17 30.51
N VAL A 123 2.22 -5.26 29.57
CA VAL A 123 2.02 -3.82 29.86
C VAL A 123 0.54 -3.52 30.02
N SER A 124 -0.28 -3.96 29.06
CA SER A 124 -1.73 -3.73 29.08
C SER A 124 -2.50 -4.79 28.31
N VAL A 125 -3.74 -5.04 28.74
CA VAL A 125 -4.74 -5.84 28.04
C VAL A 125 -6.06 -5.09 28.14
N VAL A 126 -6.52 -4.54 27.02
CA VAL A 126 -7.72 -3.71 26.94
C VAL A 126 -8.74 -4.36 26.02
N GLU A 127 -9.91 -4.71 26.54
CA GLU A 127 -11.01 -5.21 25.73
C GLU A 127 -11.57 -4.12 24.83
N ARG A 128 -11.77 -4.43 23.54
CA ARG A 128 -12.34 -3.55 22.52
C ARG A 128 -13.71 -4.08 22.12
N LYS A 129 -14.74 -3.59 22.76
CA LYS A 129 -16.13 -4.01 22.49
C LYS A 129 -16.57 -3.63 21.09
N GLY A 130 -17.11 -4.60 20.36
CA GLY A 130 -17.63 -4.40 19.00
C GLY A 130 -16.53 -4.20 17.93
N ALA A 131 -15.27 -4.37 18.30
CA ALA A 131 -14.16 -4.32 17.36
C ALA A 131 -14.05 -5.65 16.59
N GLU A 132 -13.74 -5.55 15.29
CA GLU A 132 -13.44 -6.69 14.43
C GLU A 132 -12.08 -6.46 13.75
N PRO A 133 -11.05 -7.23 14.09
CA PRO A 133 -9.74 -7.12 13.47
C PRO A 133 -9.75 -7.65 12.03
N SER A 134 -8.62 -7.52 11.31
CA SER A 134 -8.46 -8.02 9.96
C SER A 134 -8.78 -9.52 9.85
N ILE A 135 -9.18 -9.96 8.64
CA ILE A 135 -9.47 -11.36 8.34
C ILE A 135 -8.15 -12.16 8.39
N THR A 136 -8.18 -13.33 9.05
CA THR A 136 -6.99 -14.17 9.22
C THR A 136 -6.91 -15.28 8.17
N ALA A 137 -5.71 -15.78 7.93
CA ALA A 137 -5.50 -16.92 7.03
C ALA A 137 -6.24 -18.18 7.50
N GLY A 138 -6.31 -18.41 8.82
CA GLY A 138 -7.05 -19.52 9.39
C GLY A 138 -8.55 -19.46 9.12
N GLU A 139 -9.14 -18.26 9.18
CA GLU A 139 -10.53 -18.04 8.83
C GLU A 139 -10.79 -18.31 7.34
N ILE A 140 -9.89 -17.88 6.45
CA ILE A 140 -9.99 -18.18 5.02
C ILE A 140 -9.97 -19.69 4.75
N GLN A 141 -9.09 -20.42 5.42
CA GLN A 141 -9.03 -21.88 5.27
C GLN A 141 -10.30 -22.61 5.74
N SER A 142 -11.03 -22.05 6.70
CA SER A 142 -12.26 -22.63 7.23
C SER A 142 -13.46 -22.57 6.26
N LEU A 143 -13.36 -21.81 5.17
CA LEU A 143 -14.48 -21.55 4.25
C LEU A 143 -14.90 -22.77 3.40
N ARG A 144 -14.19 -23.89 3.48
CA ARG A 144 -14.61 -25.15 2.83
C ARG A 144 -16.03 -25.59 3.25
N MET A 145 -16.47 -25.23 4.44
CA MET A 145 -17.84 -25.50 4.90
C MET A 145 -18.94 -24.93 3.99
N VAL A 146 -18.64 -23.92 3.20
CA VAL A 146 -19.59 -23.36 2.21
C VAL A 146 -19.89 -24.39 1.13
N VAL A 147 -18.86 -25.08 0.63
CA VAL A 147 -18.99 -26.12 -0.39
C VAL A 147 -19.69 -27.38 0.15
N ASP A 148 -19.60 -27.61 1.46
CA ASP A 148 -20.28 -28.72 2.11
C ASP A 148 -21.75 -28.41 2.44
N ASN A 149 -22.18 -27.14 2.36
CA ASN A 149 -23.56 -26.74 2.59
C ASN A 149 -24.48 -27.30 1.48
N PRO A 150 -25.59 -28.01 1.81
CA PRO A 150 -26.45 -28.66 0.82
C PRO A 150 -27.09 -27.69 -0.18
N GLN A 151 -27.49 -26.47 0.25
CA GLN A 151 -28.10 -25.47 -0.63
C GLN A 151 -27.06 -24.90 -1.62
N PHE A 152 -25.83 -24.63 -1.15
CA PHE A 152 -24.76 -24.16 -2.00
C PHE A 152 -24.37 -25.22 -3.04
N ARG A 153 -24.28 -26.49 -2.62
CA ARG A 153 -24.01 -27.63 -3.49
C ARG A 153 -25.07 -27.79 -4.57
N ALA A 154 -26.35 -27.71 -4.22
CA ALA A 154 -27.43 -27.72 -5.20
C ALA A 154 -27.35 -26.57 -6.21
N GLY A 155 -26.90 -25.39 -5.77
CA GLY A 155 -26.61 -24.25 -6.64
C GLY A 155 -25.46 -24.52 -7.63
N LEU A 156 -24.41 -25.21 -7.20
CA LEU A 156 -23.31 -25.66 -8.07
C LEU A 156 -23.77 -26.69 -9.09
N GLU A 157 -24.55 -27.69 -8.66
CA GLU A 157 -25.09 -28.73 -9.54
C GLU A 157 -25.98 -28.18 -10.65
N LYS A 158 -26.82 -27.15 -10.37
CA LYS A 158 -27.60 -26.42 -11.38
C LYS A 158 -26.72 -25.79 -12.47
N ARG A 159 -25.45 -25.49 -12.16
CA ARG A 159 -24.44 -24.92 -13.07
C ARG A 159 -23.54 -25.97 -13.69
N GLY A 160 -23.86 -27.25 -13.53
CA GLY A 160 -23.09 -28.38 -14.05
C GLY A 160 -21.73 -28.57 -13.38
N ILE A 161 -21.58 -28.09 -12.14
CA ILE A 161 -20.36 -28.20 -11.35
C ILE A 161 -20.57 -29.29 -10.30
N THR A 162 -19.94 -30.44 -10.54
CA THR A 162 -20.05 -31.64 -9.66
C THR A 162 -18.71 -32.00 -9.01
N ASN A 163 -17.59 -31.54 -9.59
CA ASN A 163 -16.25 -31.73 -9.04
C ASN A 163 -15.86 -30.58 -8.11
N LEU A 164 -16.06 -30.79 -6.81
CA LEU A 164 -15.80 -29.77 -5.78
C LEU A 164 -14.30 -29.52 -5.52
N ASP A 165 -13.40 -30.42 -5.97
CA ASP A 165 -11.96 -30.24 -5.87
C ASP A 165 -11.41 -29.25 -6.93
N LYS A 166 -12.27 -28.86 -7.88
CA LYS A 166 -11.97 -27.89 -8.94
C LYS A 166 -12.69 -26.56 -8.73
N LEU A 167 -12.74 -26.12 -7.48
CA LEU A 167 -13.28 -24.83 -7.07
C LEU A 167 -12.26 -24.05 -6.27
N PHE A 168 -12.20 -22.77 -6.51
CA PHE A 168 -11.58 -21.79 -5.64
C PHE A 168 -12.68 -20.90 -5.06
N CYS A 169 -12.79 -20.81 -3.74
CA CYS A 169 -13.78 -19.98 -3.08
C CYS A 169 -13.07 -18.90 -2.26
N ALA A 170 -13.35 -17.64 -2.55
CA ALA A 170 -12.73 -16.50 -1.93
C ALA A 170 -13.68 -15.82 -0.93
N PRO A 171 -13.18 -15.41 0.26
CA PRO A 171 -13.91 -14.58 1.19
C PRO A 171 -13.82 -13.12 0.74
N PHE A 172 -14.96 -12.48 0.62
CA PHE A 172 -15.04 -11.06 0.41
C PHE A 172 -15.58 -10.41 1.68
N SER A 173 -14.95 -9.34 2.17
CA SER A 173 -15.48 -8.57 3.29
C SER A 173 -16.94 -8.22 3.02
N ALA A 174 -17.83 -8.48 3.97
CA ALA A 174 -19.24 -8.19 3.80
C ALA A 174 -19.54 -6.68 3.94
N GLY A 175 -18.65 -5.92 4.60
CA GLY A 175 -18.91 -4.54 4.96
C GLY A 175 -20.09 -4.41 5.94
N TYR A 176 -20.55 -3.18 6.16
CA TYR A 176 -21.79 -2.90 6.88
C TYR A 176 -22.69 -2.00 6.01
N TYR A 177 -23.94 -2.40 5.83
CA TYR A 177 -24.92 -1.73 4.95
C TYR A 177 -26.23 -1.38 5.69
N GLY A 178 -26.17 -1.21 7.01
CA GLY A 178 -27.32 -0.81 7.82
C GLY A 178 -28.30 -1.94 8.13
N THR A 179 -27.98 -3.18 7.81
CA THR A 179 -28.82 -4.35 8.11
C THR A 179 -28.73 -4.70 9.60
N PRO A 180 -29.78 -4.48 10.42
CA PRO A 180 -29.69 -4.73 11.87
C PRO A 180 -29.30 -6.16 12.23
N ALA A 181 -29.72 -7.14 11.43
CA ALA A 181 -29.41 -8.55 11.66
C ALA A 181 -27.92 -8.90 11.45
N GLU A 182 -27.16 -8.04 10.76
CA GLU A 182 -25.73 -8.20 10.50
C GLU A 182 -24.85 -7.44 11.50
N ALA A 183 -25.46 -6.54 12.26
CA ALA A 183 -24.74 -5.70 13.21
C ALA A 183 -24.03 -6.53 14.28
N GLY A 184 -22.75 -6.28 14.49
CA GLY A 184 -21.92 -6.96 15.49
C GLY A 184 -21.57 -8.42 15.15
N LYS A 185 -21.76 -8.84 13.90
CA LYS A 185 -21.33 -10.14 13.40
C LYS A 185 -20.06 -9.97 12.55
N ARG A 186 -19.17 -10.98 12.60
CA ARG A 186 -17.98 -11.05 11.78
C ARG A 186 -18.29 -11.77 10.47
N LEU A 187 -18.74 -11.02 9.47
CA LEU A 187 -19.30 -11.58 8.25
C LEU A 187 -18.34 -11.49 7.06
N VAL A 188 -18.37 -12.52 6.24
CA VAL A 188 -17.83 -12.51 4.88
C VAL A 188 -18.89 -13.04 3.89
N LYS A 189 -18.80 -12.57 2.64
CA LYS A 189 -19.51 -13.17 1.51
C LYS A 189 -18.55 -14.04 0.74
N VAL A 190 -18.92 -15.29 0.51
CA VAL A 190 -18.07 -16.26 -0.15
C VAL A 190 -18.62 -16.55 -1.53
N ALA A 191 -17.89 -16.16 -2.57
CA ALA A 191 -18.15 -16.52 -3.95
C ALA A 191 -17.07 -17.47 -4.46
N CYS A 192 -17.44 -18.36 -5.41
CA CYS A 192 -16.52 -19.37 -5.92
C CYS A 192 -16.25 -19.20 -7.42
N PHE A 193 -15.14 -19.74 -7.84
CA PHE A 193 -14.64 -19.72 -9.21
C PHE A 193 -14.39 -21.15 -9.69
N ASP A 194 -14.69 -21.41 -10.95
CA ASP A 194 -14.45 -22.70 -11.61
C ASP A 194 -12.98 -22.83 -12.01
N THR A 195 -12.26 -23.74 -11.37
CA THR A 195 -10.83 -23.94 -11.63
C THR A 195 -10.52 -25.15 -12.53
N ARG A 196 -11.52 -25.69 -13.24
CA ARG A 196 -11.30 -26.83 -14.14
C ARG A 196 -10.34 -26.53 -15.29
N ARG A 197 -10.28 -25.25 -15.72
CA ARG A 197 -9.45 -24.78 -16.84
C ARG A 197 -8.19 -24.05 -16.39
N THR A 198 -8.12 -23.62 -15.12
CA THR A 198 -7.00 -22.78 -14.69
C THR A 198 -5.73 -23.58 -14.44
N THR A 199 -4.62 -22.95 -14.82
CA THR A 199 -3.27 -23.31 -14.38
C THR A 199 -2.62 -22.18 -13.59
N THR A 200 -3.13 -20.94 -13.73
CA THR A 200 -2.56 -19.74 -13.11
C THR A 200 -3.61 -18.76 -12.59
N ASN A 201 -4.74 -18.57 -13.30
CA ASN A 201 -5.76 -17.58 -12.94
C ASN A 201 -6.90 -18.22 -12.14
N LEU A 202 -6.88 -18.09 -10.81
CA LEU A 202 -7.94 -18.61 -9.95
C LEU A 202 -9.25 -17.81 -10.04
N PHE A 203 -9.19 -16.54 -10.47
CA PHE A 203 -10.33 -15.63 -10.56
C PHE A 203 -10.96 -15.55 -11.96
N GLY A 204 -10.40 -16.24 -12.95
CA GLY A 204 -10.76 -16.08 -14.36
C GLY A 204 -12.16 -16.58 -14.74
N TRP A 205 -12.76 -17.49 -13.99
CA TRP A 205 -14.05 -18.11 -14.31
C TRP A 205 -15.02 -18.02 -13.13
N PRO A 206 -15.66 -16.86 -12.91
CA PRO A 206 -16.59 -16.67 -11.79
C PRO A 206 -17.83 -17.55 -11.93
N ILE A 207 -18.25 -18.15 -10.82
CA ILE A 207 -19.53 -18.83 -10.67
C ILE A 207 -20.54 -17.79 -10.18
N GLU A 208 -21.12 -17.05 -11.11
CA GLU A 208 -21.90 -15.87 -10.82
C GLU A 208 -23.28 -16.19 -10.25
N ARG A 209 -23.86 -15.23 -9.49
CA ARG A 209 -25.19 -15.30 -8.88
C ARG A 209 -25.37 -16.42 -7.84
N LEU A 210 -24.27 -16.97 -7.34
CA LEU A 210 -24.23 -17.95 -6.26
C LEU A 210 -23.18 -17.53 -5.23
N TYR A 211 -23.60 -17.21 -4.02
CA TYR A 211 -22.68 -16.90 -2.92
C TYR A 211 -23.29 -17.30 -1.58
N ALA A 212 -22.45 -17.43 -0.57
CA ALA A 212 -22.86 -17.70 0.81
C ALA A 212 -22.48 -16.52 1.72
N VAL A 213 -23.29 -16.25 2.72
CA VAL A 213 -22.96 -15.36 3.84
C VAL A 213 -22.53 -16.22 5.01
N VAL A 214 -21.33 -15.96 5.52
CA VAL A 214 -20.70 -16.77 6.58
C VAL A 214 -20.39 -15.90 7.78
N ASP A 215 -20.76 -16.39 8.96
CA ASP A 215 -20.32 -15.84 10.25
C ASP A 215 -19.00 -16.56 10.65
N LEU A 216 -17.89 -15.84 10.56
CA LEU A 216 -16.56 -16.38 10.84
C LEU A 216 -16.36 -16.76 12.31
N ARG A 217 -16.98 -16.05 13.25
CA ARG A 217 -16.87 -16.36 14.68
C ARG A 217 -17.59 -17.68 15.04
N LYS A 218 -18.74 -17.90 14.41
CA LYS A 218 -19.54 -19.08 14.65
C LYS A 218 -19.19 -20.26 13.76
N HIS A 219 -18.37 -20.04 12.74
CA HIS A 219 -18.11 -21.01 11.67
C HIS A 219 -19.43 -21.54 11.06
N GLU A 220 -20.35 -20.63 10.71
CA GLU A 220 -21.71 -20.96 10.27
C GLU A 220 -22.03 -20.27 8.94
N VAL A 221 -22.63 -21.04 8.01
CA VAL A 221 -23.25 -20.49 6.79
C VAL A 221 -24.65 -19.98 7.19
N LEU A 222 -24.80 -18.65 7.25
CA LEU A 222 -26.06 -18.01 7.63
C LEU A 222 -27.10 -18.08 6.52
N SER A 223 -26.67 -17.92 5.28
CA SER A 223 -27.56 -17.96 4.11
C SER A 223 -26.79 -18.32 2.84
N VAL A 224 -27.52 -18.89 1.89
CA VAL A 224 -27.04 -19.11 0.53
C VAL A 224 -27.96 -18.38 -0.41
N VAL A 225 -27.41 -17.57 -1.30
CA VAL A 225 -28.12 -16.81 -2.34
C VAL A 225 -27.86 -17.47 -3.68
N ASP A 226 -28.90 -17.83 -4.42
CA ASP A 226 -28.86 -18.38 -5.77
C ASP A 226 -29.85 -17.63 -6.67
N ASN A 227 -29.37 -16.59 -7.36
CA ASN A 227 -30.17 -15.71 -8.20
C ASN A 227 -30.21 -16.13 -9.68
N GLY A 228 -30.14 -17.44 -9.94
CA GLY A 228 -30.20 -18.02 -11.27
C GLY A 228 -28.83 -18.29 -11.89
N VAL A 229 -28.83 -18.85 -13.08
CA VAL A 229 -27.66 -19.35 -13.78
C VAL A 229 -27.31 -18.47 -14.94
N VAL A 230 -26.03 -18.08 -15.06
CA VAL A 230 -25.44 -17.48 -16.25
C VAL A 230 -24.32 -18.39 -16.78
N PRO A 231 -23.99 -18.33 -18.08
CA PRO A 231 -22.91 -19.12 -18.65
C PRO A 231 -21.56 -18.76 -18.03
N ILE A 232 -20.69 -19.75 -17.82
CA ILE A 232 -19.29 -19.53 -17.54
C ILE A 232 -18.55 -19.26 -18.86
N SER A 233 -17.71 -18.22 -18.90
CA SER A 233 -16.97 -17.85 -20.12
C SER A 233 -16.17 -19.03 -20.69
N PRO A 234 -16.22 -19.26 -22.02
CA PRO A 234 -15.44 -20.30 -22.67
C PRO A 234 -13.99 -19.91 -22.95
N ILE A 235 -13.63 -18.63 -22.73
CA ILE A 235 -12.35 -18.06 -23.17
C ILE A 235 -11.23 -18.41 -22.19
N GLU A 236 -10.02 -18.55 -22.73
CA GLU A 236 -8.79 -18.75 -21.97
C GLU A 236 -8.46 -17.49 -21.13
N GLN A 237 -8.23 -17.68 -19.84
CA GLN A 237 -7.94 -16.61 -18.87
C GLN A 237 -6.58 -16.80 -18.16
N ASN A 238 -5.84 -17.85 -18.51
CA ASN A 238 -4.48 -18.03 -18.00
C ASN A 238 -3.52 -17.04 -18.66
N TYR A 239 -2.45 -16.65 -17.96
CA TYR A 239 -1.53 -15.58 -18.38
C TYR A 239 -0.07 -16.06 -18.52
N THR A 240 0.18 -17.35 -18.57
CA THR A 240 1.54 -17.87 -18.87
C THR A 240 1.90 -17.69 -20.34
N GLU A 241 3.17 -17.74 -20.68
CA GLU A 241 3.64 -17.76 -22.07
C GLU A 241 2.97 -18.87 -22.89
N ALA A 242 2.75 -20.04 -22.30
CA ALA A 242 2.05 -21.15 -22.95
C ALA A 242 0.58 -20.80 -23.28
N ALA A 243 -0.11 -20.06 -22.42
CA ALA A 243 -1.48 -19.63 -22.65
C ALA A 243 -1.58 -18.44 -23.62
N ALA A 244 -0.56 -17.60 -23.70
CA ALA A 244 -0.53 -16.44 -24.58
C ALA A 244 -0.49 -16.79 -26.09
N GLY A 245 -0.21 -18.06 -26.44
CA GLY A 245 -0.12 -18.53 -27.82
C GLY A 245 1.16 -18.07 -28.52
N ARG A 246 1.02 -17.40 -29.70
CA ARG A 246 2.20 -16.93 -30.43
C ARG A 246 2.83 -15.73 -29.75
N LEU A 247 4.03 -15.91 -29.21
CA LEU A 247 4.84 -14.85 -28.62
C LEU A 247 5.48 -13.95 -29.69
N ARG A 248 5.79 -12.72 -29.32
CA ARG A 248 6.58 -11.80 -30.13
C ARG A 248 8.04 -12.27 -30.13
N GLU A 249 8.80 -11.86 -31.17
CA GLU A 249 10.23 -12.01 -31.16
C GLU A 249 10.84 -11.33 -29.93
N PRO A 250 11.84 -11.95 -29.26
CA PRO A 250 12.48 -11.38 -28.10
C PRO A 250 13.17 -10.06 -28.43
N ARG A 251 13.08 -9.10 -27.52
CA ARG A 251 13.83 -7.84 -27.66
C ARG A 251 15.31 -8.08 -27.42
N LYS A 252 16.15 -7.23 -28.02
CA LYS A 252 17.56 -7.15 -27.62
C LYS A 252 17.61 -6.77 -26.15
N PRO A 253 18.41 -7.43 -25.32
CA PRO A 253 18.45 -7.18 -23.89
C PRO A 253 18.96 -5.76 -23.60
N THR A 254 18.31 -5.10 -22.63
CA THR A 254 18.85 -3.91 -21.99
C THR A 254 19.55 -4.34 -20.73
N VAL A 255 20.83 -3.98 -20.59
CA VAL A 255 21.63 -4.32 -19.41
C VAL A 255 21.72 -3.08 -18.53
N ILE A 256 21.24 -3.19 -17.28
CA ILE A 256 21.44 -2.21 -16.22
C ILE A 256 22.51 -2.77 -15.30
N SER A 257 23.64 -2.06 -15.17
CA SER A 257 24.80 -2.57 -14.45
C SER A 257 25.49 -1.43 -13.71
N GLN A 258 25.92 -1.70 -12.49
CA GLN A 258 26.75 -0.84 -11.66
C GLN A 258 28.05 -1.61 -11.32
N PRO A 259 29.05 -1.63 -12.23
CA PRO A 259 30.24 -2.49 -12.07
C PRO A 259 31.09 -2.13 -10.85
N ALA A 260 31.03 -0.86 -10.39
CA ALA A 260 31.71 -0.38 -9.20
C ALA A 260 30.90 -0.58 -7.91
N GLY A 261 29.71 -1.17 -8.00
CA GLY A 261 28.77 -1.32 -6.89
C GLY A 261 27.74 -0.19 -6.80
N ALA A 262 26.79 -0.34 -5.88
CA ALA A 262 25.74 0.67 -5.61
C ALA A 262 26.34 1.88 -4.89
N ASN A 263 25.77 3.07 -5.10
CA ASN A 263 26.17 4.29 -4.38
C ASN A 263 25.40 4.45 -3.04
N PHE A 264 24.46 3.58 -2.75
CA PHE A 264 23.80 3.56 -1.44
C PHE A 264 24.46 2.54 -0.50
N HIS A 265 24.31 2.80 0.78
CA HIS A 265 24.78 1.92 1.85
C HIS A 265 23.60 1.54 2.75
N LEU A 266 23.56 0.26 3.13
CA LEU A 266 22.57 -0.28 4.06
C LEU A 266 23.26 -0.74 5.34
N ASP A 267 22.72 -0.30 6.49
CA ASP A 267 23.09 -0.80 7.80
C ASP A 267 21.79 -1.26 8.52
N GLY A 268 21.45 -2.55 8.36
CA GLY A 268 20.14 -3.06 8.72
C GLY A 268 19.05 -2.40 7.88
N HIS A 269 18.19 -1.61 8.52
CA HIS A 269 17.10 -0.86 7.91
C HIS A 269 17.43 0.62 7.66
N GLU A 270 18.62 1.09 8.06
CA GLU A 270 19.07 2.45 7.79
C GLU A 270 19.71 2.54 6.40
N VAL A 271 19.24 3.51 5.62
CA VAL A 271 19.67 3.75 4.25
C VAL A 271 20.43 5.07 4.16
N ALA A 272 21.62 5.03 3.54
CA ALA A 272 22.42 6.19 3.21
C ALA A 272 22.62 6.25 1.69
N TRP A 273 22.17 7.33 1.03
CA TRP A 273 22.36 7.57 -0.39
C TRP A 273 22.57 9.06 -0.69
N GLY A 274 23.64 9.39 -1.35
CA GLY A 274 24.00 10.78 -1.56
C GLY A 274 23.94 11.57 -0.24
N LYS A 275 23.13 12.60 -0.20
CA LYS A 275 22.86 13.40 1.01
C LYS A 275 21.67 12.88 1.82
N TRP A 276 20.92 11.90 1.35
CA TRP A 276 19.81 11.31 2.07
C TRP A 276 20.24 10.31 3.12
N ARG A 277 19.55 10.34 4.25
CA ARG A 277 19.60 9.34 5.32
C ARG A 277 18.19 9.09 5.80
N PHE A 278 17.76 7.84 5.85
CA PHE A 278 16.43 7.46 6.32
C PHE A 278 16.42 6.01 6.79
N HIS A 279 15.35 5.63 7.47
CA HIS A 279 15.06 4.25 7.88
C HIS A 279 13.89 3.72 7.05
N ALA A 280 13.97 2.46 6.58
CA ALA A 280 12.94 1.81 5.79
C ALA A 280 12.60 0.43 6.35
N ARG A 281 11.32 0.15 6.57
CA ARG A 281 10.83 -1.16 7.01
C ARG A 281 9.47 -1.49 6.40
N ILE A 282 9.04 -2.75 6.53
CA ILE A 282 7.67 -3.17 6.23
C ILE A 282 6.92 -3.37 7.55
N ASP A 283 5.78 -2.73 7.68
CA ASP A 283 4.81 -2.94 8.76
C ASP A 283 3.71 -3.87 8.23
N PRO A 284 3.24 -4.88 9.00
CA PRO A 284 2.29 -5.87 8.49
C PRO A 284 0.95 -5.27 8.04
N ARG A 285 0.53 -4.14 8.58
CA ARG A 285 -0.73 -3.50 8.17
C ARG A 285 -0.54 -2.56 6.99
N VAL A 286 0.39 -1.62 7.10
CA VAL A 286 0.50 -0.49 6.16
C VAL A 286 1.56 -0.65 5.07
N GLY A 287 2.35 -1.73 5.10
CA GLY A 287 3.42 -1.95 4.13
C GLY A 287 4.64 -1.10 4.42
N THR A 288 5.24 -0.51 3.38
CA THR A 288 6.46 0.28 3.50
C THR A 288 6.28 1.51 4.39
N VAL A 289 7.12 1.62 5.41
CA VAL A 289 7.25 2.78 6.30
C VAL A 289 8.62 3.39 6.11
N ILE A 290 8.67 4.64 5.69
CA ILE A 290 9.88 5.46 5.66
C ILE A 290 9.89 6.34 6.91
N SER A 291 11.00 6.35 7.63
CA SER A 291 11.14 7.15 8.85
C SER A 291 12.45 7.92 8.86
N LEU A 292 12.46 9.06 9.56
CA LEU A 292 13.65 9.88 9.82
C LEU A 292 14.38 10.30 8.53
N ALA A 293 13.64 10.63 7.46
CA ALA A 293 14.26 11.10 6.24
C ALA A 293 14.86 12.49 6.47
N ARG A 294 16.19 12.56 6.31
CA ARG A 294 17.02 13.73 6.57
C ARG A 294 17.96 13.98 5.41
N TRP A 295 18.17 15.26 5.12
CA TRP A 295 19.16 15.72 4.17
C TRP A 295 20.44 16.14 4.89
N GLN A 296 21.58 15.60 4.47
CA GLN A 296 22.89 15.95 5.03
C GLN A 296 23.38 17.24 4.39
N ASP A 297 23.29 18.37 5.10
CA ASP A 297 23.85 19.65 4.67
C ASP A 297 25.23 19.87 5.31
N ALA A 298 25.95 20.89 4.81
CA ALA A 298 27.26 21.28 5.37
C ALA A 298 27.20 21.70 6.84
N ALA A 299 26.07 22.28 7.27
CA ALA A 299 25.80 22.67 8.66
C ALA A 299 25.31 21.52 9.54
N GLY A 300 25.03 20.34 8.99
CA GLY A 300 24.51 19.19 9.70
C GLY A 300 23.23 18.62 9.08
N PRO A 301 22.65 17.57 9.68
CA PRO A 301 21.44 16.94 9.17
C PRO A 301 20.22 17.85 9.34
N ARG A 302 19.43 17.95 8.28
CA ARG A 302 18.16 18.69 8.25
C ARG A 302 17.00 17.71 8.08
N SER A 303 16.02 17.77 8.97
CA SER A 303 14.85 16.90 8.92
C SER A 303 13.90 17.30 7.80
N VAL A 304 13.28 16.32 7.16
CA VAL A 304 12.27 16.51 6.13
C VAL A 304 11.00 15.74 6.50
N LEU A 305 11.11 14.47 6.80
CA LEU A 305 9.99 13.57 7.10
C LEU A 305 10.35 12.72 8.33
N TYR A 306 9.56 12.86 9.41
CA TYR A 306 9.69 11.94 10.54
C TYR A 306 9.20 10.55 10.17
N GLN A 307 7.98 10.46 9.58
CA GLN A 307 7.43 9.18 9.15
C GLN A 307 6.40 9.35 8.04
N GLY A 308 6.45 8.45 7.04
CA GLY A 308 5.48 8.37 5.96
C GLY A 308 5.14 6.93 5.60
N TYR A 309 3.85 6.65 5.38
CA TYR A 309 3.33 5.35 4.95
C TYR A 309 1.93 5.47 4.35
N MET A 310 1.51 4.43 3.61
CA MET A 310 0.13 4.30 3.18
C MET A 310 -0.75 3.92 4.37
N SER A 311 -1.66 4.82 4.75
CA SER A 311 -2.51 4.65 5.93
C SER A 311 -3.70 3.74 5.68
N GLU A 312 -4.32 3.85 4.50
CA GLU A 312 -5.46 3.02 4.09
C GLU A 312 -5.56 2.95 2.57
N MET A 313 -6.14 1.88 2.08
CA MET A 313 -6.51 1.70 0.68
C MET A 313 -7.99 1.29 0.59
N PHE A 314 -8.76 1.99 -0.26
CA PHE A 314 -10.18 1.74 -0.47
C PHE A 314 -10.47 1.44 -1.93
N VAL A 315 -11.10 0.29 -2.19
CA VAL A 315 -11.38 -0.21 -3.55
C VAL A 315 -12.86 -0.56 -3.68
N PRO A 316 -13.73 0.39 -4.08
CA PRO A 316 -15.14 0.16 -4.33
C PRO A 316 -15.41 -0.26 -5.78
N TYR A 317 -16.15 -1.36 -5.97
CA TYR A 317 -16.67 -1.80 -7.25
C TYR A 317 -18.05 -1.19 -7.52
N MET A 318 -18.27 -0.71 -8.75
CA MET A 318 -19.44 0.09 -9.13
C MET A 318 -20.59 -0.76 -9.69
N ASP A 319 -20.93 -1.89 -9.06
CA ASP A 319 -22.04 -2.74 -9.46
C ASP A 319 -23.06 -2.92 -8.32
N ALA A 320 -24.30 -2.55 -8.58
CA ALA A 320 -25.39 -2.55 -7.60
C ALA A 320 -26.13 -3.90 -7.47
N GLU A 321 -25.75 -4.93 -8.22
CA GLU A 321 -26.33 -6.27 -8.04
C GLU A 321 -26.01 -6.85 -6.66
N GLU A 322 -26.90 -7.64 -6.12
CA GLU A 322 -26.85 -8.16 -4.74
C GLU A 322 -25.52 -8.88 -4.41
N GLY A 323 -24.94 -9.61 -5.36
CA GLY A 323 -23.64 -10.29 -5.22
C GLY A 323 -22.43 -9.35 -5.32
N TRP A 324 -22.63 -8.09 -5.75
CA TRP A 324 -21.57 -7.12 -6.02
C TRP A 324 -21.60 -5.89 -5.13
N GLN A 325 -22.76 -5.43 -4.69
CA GLN A 325 -22.96 -4.21 -3.91
C GLN A 325 -22.06 -4.11 -2.66
N SER A 326 -21.63 -5.25 -2.10
CA SER A 326 -20.76 -5.29 -0.92
C SER A 326 -19.27 -5.29 -1.24
N ARG A 327 -18.87 -5.27 -2.51
CA ARG A 327 -17.46 -5.25 -2.90
C ARG A 327 -16.90 -3.83 -2.78
N THR A 328 -16.64 -3.44 -1.55
CA THR A 328 -16.10 -2.13 -1.17
C THR A 328 -15.03 -2.36 -0.10
N TYR A 329 -13.80 -2.66 -0.55
CA TYR A 329 -12.73 -3.20 0.29
C TYR A 329 -11.86 -2.11 0.89
N PHE A 330 -11.43 -2.33 2.13
CA PHE A 330 -10.38 -1.56 2.81
C PHE A 330 -9.16 -2.47 2.96
N ASP A 331 -8.35 -2.54 1.92
CA ASP A 331 -7.33 -3.57 1.77
C ASP A 331 -6.24 -3.53 2.83
N THR A 332 -5.96 -2.34 3.39
CA THR A 332 -5.04 -2.19 4.51
C THR A 332 -5.67 -2.65 5.83
N GLY A 333 -6.87 -2.17 6.13
CA GLY A 333 -7.53 -2.42 7.41
C GLY A 333 -8.21 -3.79 7.52
N GLU A 334 -8.74 -4.33 6.43
CA GLU A 334 -9.46 -5.60 6.40
C GLU A 334 -8.54 -6.80 6.16
N TYR A 335 -7.39 -6.62 5.44
CA TYR A 335 -6.51 -7.72 5.03
C TYR A 335 -5.04 -7.54 5.42
N GLY A 336 -4.59 -6.31 5.70
CA GLY A 336 -3.20 -6.03 6.06
C GLY A 336 -2.26 -6.02 4.85
N ALA A 337 -2.14 -4.88 4.16
CA ALA A 337 -1.37 -4.76 2.92
C ALA A 337 0.10 -5.17 3.05
N GLY A 338 0.74 -4.90 4.20
CA GLY A 338 2.13 -5.29 4.42
C GLY A 338 2.32 -6.80 4.64
N ALA A 339 1.37 -7.46 5.33
CA ALA A 339 1.41 -8.90 5.51
C ALA A 339 1.14 -9.68 4.20
N GLN A 340 0.57 -9.00 3.19
CA GLN A 340 0.37 -9.51 1.84
C GLN A 340 1.56 -9.24 0.91
N ALA A 341 2.70 -8.77 1.45
CA ALA A 341 3.93 -8.58 0.66
C ALA A 341 4.36 -9.89 0.01
N THR A 342 4.66 -9.81 -1.28
CA THR A 342 5.12 -10.95 -2.09
C THR A 342 6.60 -10.80 -2.44
N PRO A 343 7.35 -11.92 -2.61
CA PRO A 343 8.73 -11.86 -3.05
C PRO A 343 8.85 -11.16 -4.40
N LEU A 344 9.71 -10.15 -4.45
CA LEU A 344 10.02 -9.40 -5.67
C LEU A 344 10.94 -10.22 -6.60
N VAL A 345 10.60 -10.25 -7.89
CA VAL A 345 11.32 -11.03 -8.89
C VAL A 345 12.52 -10.25 -9.42
N HIS A 346 13.72 -10.78 -9.22
CA HIS A 346 14.97 -10.20 -9.70
C HIS A 346 14.98 -10.05 -11.24
N GLY A 347 15.26 -8.87 -11.73
CA GLY A 347 15.31 -8.57 -13.17
C GLY A 347 13.92 -8.31 -13.80
N VAL A 348 12.82 -8.44 -13.02
CA VAL A 348 11.44 -8.12 -13.46
C VAL A 348 10.89 -6.99 -12.62
N ASP A 349 10.69 -7.21 -11.32
CA ASP A 349 10.14 -6.21 -10.40
C ASP A 349 11.18 -5.19 -9.97
N CYS A 350 12.43 -5.64 -9.83
CA CYS A 350 13.59 -4.81 -9.49
C CYS A 350 14.77 -5.23 -10.36
N PRO A 351 15.73 -4.31 -10.65
CA PRO A 351 16.99 -4.71 -11.28
C PRO A 351 17.65 -5.85 -10.51
N ALA A 352 18.30 -6.77 -11.21
CA ALA A 352 19.02 -7.90 -10.60
C ALA A 352 20.15 -7.44 -9.65
N SER A 353 20.64 -6.20 -9.81
CA SER A 353 21.64 -5.56 -8.95
C SER A 353 21.05 -4.86 -7.71
N ALA A 354 19.74 -4.88 -7.51
CA ALA A 354 19.09 -4.31 -6.33
C ALA A 354 19.52 -5.03 -5.04
N ALA A 355 19.48 -4.32 -3.93
CA ALA A 355 19.52 -4.94 -2.61
C ALA A 355 18.12 -5.42 -2.23
N PHE A 356 17.99 -6.65 -1.78
CA PHE A 356 16.71 -7.25 -1.38
C PHE A 356 16.71 -7.49 0.12
N LEU A 357 15.61 -7.13 0.77
CA LEU A 357 15.41 -7.28 2.21
C LEU A 357 14.19 -8.17 2.48
N PRO A 358 14.31 -9.14 3.41
CA PRO A 358 13.17 -9.93 3.85
C PRO A 358 12.28 -9.13 4.80
N ALA A 359 11.03 -9.58 4.99
CA ALA A 359 10.13 -9.09 6.03
C ALA A 359 9.65 -10.26 6.90
N THR A 360 9.70 -10.09 8.22
CA THR A 360 9.25 -11.09 9.19
C THR A 360 7.96 -10.62 9.85
N PHE A 361 6.97 -11.50 9.89
CA PHE A 361 5.63 -11.25 10.44
C PHE A 361 5.24 -12.39 11.39
N GLY A 362 4.20 -12.16 12.22
CA GLY A 362 3.54 -13.22 12.96
C GLY A 362 2.22 -13.61 12.30
N ASN A 363 1.93 -14.91 12.21
CA ASN A 363 0.62 -15.40 11.80
C ASN A 363 -0.39 -15.31 12.96
N GLU A 364 -1.65 -15.68 12.71
CA GLU A 364 -2.72 -15.64 13.71
C GLU A 364 -2.52 -16.57 14.91
N LYS A 365 -1.61 -17.56 14.81
CA LYS A 365 -1.22 -18.42 15.93
C LYS A 365 -0.10 -17.83 16.76
N GLY A 366 0.47 -16.72 16.31
CA GLY A 366 1.63 -16.07 16.88
C GLY A 366 2.97 -16.70 16.48
N GLU A 367 2.97 -17.50 15.42
CA GLU A 367 4.18 -18.13 14.87
C GLU A 367 4.83 -17.17 13.87
N PRO A 368 6.13 -16.91 13.97
CA PRO A 368 6.81 -16.04 13.01
C PRO A 368 6.98 -16.75 11.66
N TYR A 369 6.83 -15.97 10.58
CA TYR A 369 7.18 -16.38 9.23
C TYR A 369 7.89 -15.23 8.50
N THR A 370 8.66 -15.56 7.47
CA THR A 370 9.45 -14.58 6.72
C THR A 370 9.14 -14.67 5.22
N THR A 371 8.76 -13.52 4.65
CA THR A 371 8.69 -13.33 3.20
C THR A 371 10.07 -12.91 2.72
N PRO A 372 10.76 -13.72 1.90
CA PRO A 372 12.04 -13.33 1.31
C PRO A 372 11.81 -12.21 0.28
N ASP A 373 12.84 -11.40 0.04
CA ASP A 373 12.83 -10.37 -1.02
C ASP A 373 11.57 -9.49 -1.01
N ALA A 374 11.03 -9.18 0.18
CA ALA A 374 9.78 -8.44 0.33
C ALA A 374 9.93 -6.94 0.00
N MET A 375 11.15 -6.41 0.09
CA MET A 375 11.51 -5.04 -0.27
C MET A 375 12.77 -5.08 -1.12
N CYS A 376 12.84 -4.24 -2.16
CA CYS A 376 14.09 -3.98 -2.87
C CYS A 376 14.47 -2.49 -2.81
N ILE A 377 15.79 -2.23 -2.80
CA ILE A 377 16.37 -0.90 -2.86
C ILE A 377 17.35 -0.87 -4.03
N PHE A 378 17.16 0.08 -4.93
CA PHE A 378 17.98 0.18 -6.13
C PHE A 378 18.07 1.60 -6.66
N GLU A 379 19.15 1.87 -7.40
CA GLU A 379 19.27 3.09 -8.17
C GLU A 379 18.77 2.87 -9.60
N ARG A 380 18.12 3.90 -10.14
CA ARG A 380 17.76 3.93 -11.55
C ARG A 380 18.13 5.25 -12.19
N SER A 381 18.63 5.18 -13.43
CA SER A 381 18.70 6.34 -14.30
C SER A 381 17.39 6.46 -15.06
N THR A 382 16.76 7.63 -15.03
CA THR A 382 15.55 7.91 -15.81
C THR A 382 15.85 8.25 -17.27
N GLY A 383 17.12 8.53 -17.60
CA GLY A 383 17.52 9.07 -18.89
C GLY A 383 17.31 10.58 -19.00
N ASP A 384 16.77 11.22 -17.96
CA ASP A 384 16.50 12.65 -17.91
C ASP A 384 17.61 13.40 -17.17
N PRO A 385 17.78 14.70 -17.39
CA PRO A 385 18.64 15.53 -16.56
C PRO A 385 17.94 15.95 -15.27
N THR A 386 18.66 15.96 -14.13
CA THR A 386 18.20 16.62 -12.89
C THR A 386 18.00 18.11 -13.13
N TRP A 387 18.93 18.72 -13.86
CA TRP A 387 18.82 20.07 -14.40
C TRP A 387 19.73 20.24 -15.61
N ARG A 388 19.38 21.19 -16.49
CA ARG A 388 20.21 21.57 -17.63
C ARG A 388 20.00 23.01 -18.02
N HIS A 389 21.06 23.63 -18.57
CA HIS A 389 21.00 24.91 -19.25
C HIS A 389 21.96 24.96 -20.43
N SER A 390 21.55 25.58 -21.52
CA SER A 390 22.39 25.88 -22.68
C SER A 390 22.35 27.38 -22.90
N GLU A 391 23.51 28.04 -22.71
CA GLU A 391 23.65 29.45 -22.95
C GLU A 391 24.07 29.68 -24.43
N VAL A 392 23.14 30.16 -25.22
CA VAL A 392 23.30 30.29 -26.69
C VAL A 392 24.34 31.33 -27.05
N ILE A 393 24.41 32.42 -26.28
CA ILE A 393 25.34 33.55 -26.58
C ILE A 393 26.79 33.09 -26.36
N ASN A 394 27.05 32.49 -25.23
CA ASN A 394 28.40 32.03 -24.85
C ASN A 394 28.73 30.62 -25.40
N GLN A 395 27.75 29.95 -26.06
CA GLN A 395 27.86 28.59 -26.56
C GLN A 395 28.31 27.59 -25.48
N THR A 396 27.86 27.81 -24.24
CA THR A 396 28.13 26.89 -23.11
C THR A 396 26.94 26.03 -22.81
N TYR A 397 27.21 24.82 -22.33
CA TYR A 397 26.21 23.88 -21.88
C TYR A 397 26.62 23.26 -20.54
N GLU A 398 25.68 23.25 -19.62
CA GLU A 398 25.82 22.54 -18.34
C GLU A 398 24.56 21.73 -18.04
N GLY A 399 24.73 20.61 -17.35
CA GLY A 399 23.64 19.75 -16.91
C GLY A 399 24.14 18.63 -16.00
N ARG A 400 23.19 18.02 -15.29
CA ARG A 400 23.45 16.87 -14.43
C ARG A 400 22.48 15.77 -14.77
N ALA A 401 22.99 14.54 -14.94
CA ALA A 401 22.19 13.37 -15.16
C ALA A 401 21.37 13.04 -13.91
N ASN A 402 20.12 12.59 -14.11
CA ASN A 402 19.25 12.19 -12.99
C ASN A 402 19.47 10.73 -12.65
N VAL A 403 19.73 10.48 -11.38
CA VAL A 403 19.69 9.15 -10.77
C VAL A 403 18.76 9.24 -9.57
N GLU A 404 17.95 8.22 -9.36
CA GLU A 404 16.99 8.13 -8.27
C GLU A 404 17.27 6.87 -7.46
N LEU A 405 17.08 6.96 -6.14
CA LEU A 405 17.02 5.78 -5.28
C LEU A 405 15.57 5.38 -5.08
N VAL A 406 15.23 4.13 -5.37
CA VAL A 406 13.89 3.57 -5.23
C VAL A 406 13.87 2.56 -4.10
N VAL A 407 12.92 2.71 -3.18
CA VAL A 407 12.54 1.69 -2.19
C VAL A 407 11.19 1.13 -2.62
N ARG A 408 11.12 -0.15 -2.98
CA ARG A 408 9.94 -0.80 -3.54
C ARG A 408 9.50 -1.98 -2.70
N MET A 409 8.18 -2.10 -2.53
CA MET A 409 7.48 -3.29 -2.05
C MET A 409 6.38 -3.65 -3.05
N ALA A 410 6.07 -4.93 -3.20
CA ALA A 410 4.86 -5.40 -3.87
C ALA A 410 3.97 -6.17 -2.90
N ALA A 411 2.65 -6.03 -3.06
CA ALA A 411 1.66 -6.79 -2.31
C ALA A 411 0.60 -7.34 -3.26
N THR A 412 0.21 -8.61 -3.06
CA THR A 412 -0.91 -9.23 -3.78
C THR A 412 -2.10 -9.31 -2.83
N ILE A 413 -3.14 -8.50 -3.09
CA ILE A 413 -4.34 -8.44 -2.26
C ILE A 413 -5.53 -8.89 -3.09
N GLY A 414 -6.02 -10.11 -2.80
CA GLY A 414 -7.07 -10.72 -3.61
C GLY A 414 -6.61 -11.00 -5.05
N ASN A 415 -7.22 -10.30 -5.99
CA ASN A 415 -6.93 -10.42 -7.42
C ASN A 415 -5.98 -9.34 -7.96
N TYR A 416 -5.57 -8.37 -7.15
CA TYR A 416 -4.70 -7.26 -7.55
C TYR A 416 -3.30 -7.37 -6.98
N ASP A 417 -2.33 -6.90 -7.77
CA ASP A 417 -0.96 -6.65 -7.36
C ASP A 417 -0.71 -5.16 -7.29
N TYR A 418 -0.12 -4.70 -6.20
CA TYR A 418 0.23 -3.30 -6.00
C TYR A 418 1.71 -3.14 -5.75
N PHE A 419 2.34 -2.20 -6.46
CA PHE A 419 3.68 -1.72 -6.17
C PHE A 419 3.61 -0.44 -5.36
N PHE A 420 4.42 -0.33 -4.32
CA PHE A 420 4.56 0.88 -3.50
C PHE A 420 6.01 1.33 -3.56
N ASP A 421 6.25 2.48 -4.21
CA ASP A 421 7.58 3.05 -4.39
C ASP A 421 7.73 4.33 -3.59
N TRP A 422 8.85 4.45 -2.86
CA TRP A 422 9.37 5.69 -2.32
C TRP A 422 10.65 6.02 -3.08
N ILE A 423 10.70 7.18 -3.74
CA ILE A 423 11.73 7.54 -4.70
C ILE A 423 12.40 8.82 -4.24
N PHE A 424 13.69 8.76 -4.00
CA PHE A 424 14.51 9.88 -3.54
C PHE A 424 15.38 10.39 -4.68
N SER A 425 15.54 11.72 -4.79
CA SER A 425 16.37 12.37 -5.81
C SER A 425 17.46 13.25 -5.21
N ASP A 426 18.48 13.57 -6.02
CA ASP A 426 19.53 14.56 -5.67
C ASP A 426 19.02 16.00 -5.67
N ALA A 427 17.82 16.26 -6.20
CA ALA A 427 17.12 17.54 -6.06
C ALA A 427 16.41 17.69 -4.71
N ALA A 428 16.58 16.73 -3.81
CA ALA A 428 15.94 16.61 -2.50
C ALA A 428 14.42 16.38 -2.57
N ASP A 429 13.91 15.87 -3.69
CA ASP A 429 12.53 15.44 -3.82
C ASP A 429 12.34 14.05 -3.25
N ILE A 430 11.12 13.76 -2.74
CA ILE A 430 10.62 12.43 -2.43
C ILE A 430 9.33 12.22 -3.24
N GLU A 431 9.34 11.31 -4.20
CA GLU A 431 8.12 10.90 -4.90
C GLU A 431 7.57 9.63 -4.27
N VAL A 432 6.28 9.60 -3.99
CA VAL A 432 5.55 8.42 -3.54
C VAL A 432 4.65 7.97 -4.66
N ARG A 433 4.80 6.71 -5.08
CA ARG A 433 4.13 6.19 -6.26
C ARG A 433 3.49 4.84 -5.99
N VAL A 434 2.27 4.65 -6.47
CA VAL A 434 1.57 3.37 -6.45
C VAL A 434 1.36 2.88 -7.88
N GLY A 435 1.69 1.61 -8.13
CA GLY A 435 1.36 0.90 -9.36
C GLY A 435 0.31 -0.17 -9.09
N ALA A 436 -0.82 -0.13 -9.80
CA ALA A 436 -1.85 -1.17 -9.73
C ALA A 436 -1.81 -2.03 -10.99
N THR A 437 -1.81 -3.35 -10.82
CA THR A 437 -1.80 -4.36 -11.88
C THR A 437 -2.50 -5.62 -11.36
N GLY A 438 -2.44 -6.73 -12.11
CA GLY A 438 -3.05 -7.99 -11.70
C GLY A 438 -4.31 -8.30 -12.52
N LEU A 439 -5.31 -8.86 -11.86
CA LEU A 439 -6.50 -9.38 -12.52
C LEU A 439 -7.71 -8.51 -12.21
N ASP A 440 -8.45 -8.11 -13.23
CA ASP A 440 -9.76 -7.48 -13.01
C ASP A 440 -10.72 -8.42 -12.28
N ALA A 441 -11.60 -7.86 -11.44
CA ALA A 441 -12.70 -8.62 -10.91
C ALA A 441 -13.76 -8.82 -12.01
N LEU A 442 -13.92 -10.07 -12.40
CA LEU A 442 -14.75 -10.49 -13.51
C LEU A 442 -16.13 -10.95 -13.05
N LYS A 443 -17.17 -10.56 -13.79
CA LYS A 443 -18.56 -10.91 -13.58
C LYS A 443 -19.10 -11.76 -14.72
N GLY A 444 -19.66 -12.93 -14.39
CA GLY A 444 -20.36 -13.75 -15.37
C GLY A 444 -21.69 -13.11 -15.80
N VAL A 445 -21.94 -13.04 -17.10
CA VAL A 445 -23.16 -12.42 -17.67
C VAL A 445 -23.79 -13.30 -18.76
N ALA A 446 -25.04 -12.99 -19.13
CA ALA A 446 -25.74 -13.73 -20.17
C ALA A 446 -25.21 -13.42 -21.57
N SER A 447 -24.79 -12.19 -21.82
CA SER A 447 -24.34 -11.71 -23.13
C SER A 447 -22.99 -12.28 -23.53
N ALA A 448 -22.92 -12.83 -24.74
CA ALA A 448 -21.66 -13.21 -25.38
C ALA A 448 -21.13 -12.12 -26.33
N HIS A 449 -22.00 -11.19 -26.73
CA HIS A 449 -21.68 -10.13 -27.67
C HIS A 449 -22.49 -8.86 -27.38
N MET A 450 -21.93 -7.69 -27.68
CA MET A 450 -22.61 -6.38 -27.51
C MET A 450 -23.90 -6.21 -28.35
N ARG A 451 -24.20 -7.13 -29.31
CA ARG A 451 -25.46 -7.16 -30.07
C ARG A 451 -26.57 -7.97 -29.39
N ASP A 452 -26.27 -8.68 -28.33
CA ASP A 452 -27.24 -9.49 -27.59
C ASP A 452 -28.25 -8.59 -26.87
N ALA A 453 -29.49 -9.05 -26.76
CA ALA A 453 -30.58 -8.25 -26.19
C ALA A 453 -30.33 -7.89 -24.71
N THR A 454 -29.53 -8.66 -24.01
CA THR A 454 -29.18 -8.44 -22.59
C THR A 454 -27.98 -7.51 -22.42
N SER A 455 -27.23 -7.18 -23.48
CA SER A 455 -25.93 -6.50 -23.38
C SER A 455 -25.99 -5.17 -22.67
N ALA A 456 -27.01 -4.35 -22.93
CA ALA A 456 -27.16 -3.04 -22.29
C ALA A 456 -27.36 -3.13 -20.77
N ALA A 457 -28.02 -4.19 -20.29
CA ALA A 457 -28.17 -4.47 -18.85
C ALA A 457 -26.88 -5.06 -18.27
N ASP A 458 -26.30 -6.04 -18.96
CA ASP A 458 -25.10 -6.77 -18.52
C ASP A 458 -23.86 -5.86 -18.42
N THR A 459 -23.77 -4.83 -19.27
CA THR A 459 -22.62 -3.90 -19.31
C THR A 459 -22.86 -2.55 -18.64
N ARG A 460 -23.95 -2.40 -17.90
CA ARG A 460 -24.26 -1.12 -17.24
C ARG A 460 -23.19 -0.65 -16.26
N TYR A 461 -22.48 -1.56 -15.64
CA TYR A 461 -21.49 -1.30 -14.57
C TYR A 461 -20.08 -1.78 -14.93
N GLY A 462 -19.84 -2.11 -16.19
CA GLY A 462 -18.57 -2.64 -16.63
C GLY A 462 -18.48 -2.83 -18.14
N THR A 463 -17.38 -3.35 -18.60
CA THR A 463 -17.12 -3.60 -20.02
C THR A 463 -17.22 -5.10 -20.31
N LEU A 464 -17.95 -5.47 -21.38
CA LEU A 464 -17.91 -6.85 -21.89
C LEU A 464 -16.53 -7.10 -22.52
N VAL A 465 -15.69 -7.82 -21.82
CA VAL A 465 -14.28 -8.03 -22.18
C VAL A 465 -14.04 -9.36 -22.89
N ALA A 466 -14.97 -10.32 -22.70
CA ALA A 466 -14.99 -11.61 -23.41
C ALA A 466 -16.43 -12.14 -23.45
N PRO A 467 -16.76 -13.15 -24.28
CA PRO A 467 -18.06 -13.80 -24.24
C PRO A 467 -18.45 -14.26 -22.83
N ASN A 468 -19.60 -13.82 -22.35
CA ASN A 468 -20.16 -14.08 -21.04
C ASN A 468 -19.33 -13.53 -19.87
N LEU A 469 -18.52 -12.50 -20.08
CA LEU A 469 -17.61 -11.96 -19.09
C LEU A 469 -17.53 -10.43 -19.15
N VAL A 470 -17.90 -9.79 -18.07
CA VAL A 470 -17.78 -8.34 -17.85
C VAL A 470 -16.71 -8.07 -16.81
N ALA A 471 -15.78 -7.19 -17.10
CA ALA A 471 -14.90 -6.59 -16.10
C ALA A 471 -15.64 -5.40 -15.47
N VAL A 472 -15.78 -5.38 -14.15
CA VAL A 472 -16.60 -4.38 -13.43
C VAL A 472 -15.77 -3.13 -13.17
N HIS A 473 -16.33 -1.95 -13.50
CA HIS A 473 -15.70 -0.66 -13.18
C HIS A 473 -15.52 -0.51 -11.68
N HIS A 474 -14.39 0.04 -11.28
CA HIS A 474 -14.04 0.26 -9.88
C HIS A 474 -13.01 1.37 -9.72
N ASP A 475 -12.81 1.79 -8.50
CA ASP A 475 -11.85 2.84 -8.17
C ASP A 475 -10.80 2.29 -7.22
N HIS A 476 -9.63 2.90 -7.23
CA HIS A 476 -8.57 2.68 -6.23
C HIS A 476 -8.24 4.00 -5.58
N TYR A 477 -8.37 4.06 -4.26
CA TYR A 477 -7.99 5.22 -3.46
C TYR A 477 -6.94 4.81 -2.44
N PHE A 478 -5.90 5.65 -2.31
CA PHE A 478 -4.79 5.44 -1.40
C PHE A 478 -4.65 6.68 -0.52
N ASN A 479 -4.71 6.50 0.79
CA ASN A 479 -4.43 7.55 1.75
C ASN A 479 -3.01 7.39 2.30
N PHE A 480 -2.20 8.43 2.24
CA PHE A 480 -0.86 8.48 2.83
C PHE A 480 -0.83 9.38 4.04
N ARG A 481 -0.31 8.87 5.16
CA ARG A 481 0.01 9.63 6.36
C ARG A 481 1.45 10.13 6.26
N LEU A 482 1.65 11.44 6.32
CA LEU A 482 2.92 12.11 6.18
C LEU A 482 3.16 13.01 7.41
N ASP A 483 4.03 12.59 8.29
CA ASP A 483 4.51 13.34 9.43
C ASP A 483 5.79 14.09 9.02
N LEU A 484 5.59 15.28 8.46
CA LEU A 484 6.66 16.12 7.91
C LEU A 484 7.25 16.97 9.02
N ASP A 485 8.53 16.72 9.34
CA ASP A 485 9.33 17.51 10.30
C ASP A 485 10.30 18.42 9.54
N VAL A 486 9.79 19.48 8.94
CA VAL A 486 10.61 20.42 8.14
C VAL A 486 11.48 21.26 9.07
N ASP A 487 12.79 20.90 9.16
CA ASP A 487 13.75 21.46 10.12
C ASP A 487 13.28 21.43 11.58
N GLY A 488 12.50 20.43 11.94
CA GLY A 488 11.94 20.19 13.27
C GLY A 488 10.44 19.97 13.26
N PRO A 489 9.84 19.58 14.41
CA PRO A 489 8.44 19.19 14.47
C PRO A 489 7.44 20.37 14.48
N ASP A 490 7.87 21.57 14.91
CA ASP A 490 6.98 22.73 15.01
C ASP A 490 6.76 23.33 13.62
N ASN A 491 5.70 22.92 12.94
CA ASN A 491 5.38 23.31 11.58
C ASN A 491 3.97 23.92 11.46
N SER A 492 3.71 24.53 10.33
CA SER A 492 2.41 25.08 9.94
C SER A 492 2.04 24.61 8.55
N PHE A 493 0.76 24.33 8.33
CA PHE A 493 0.27 24.10 6.98
C PHE A 493 0.03 25.43 6.26
N ASN A 494 0.44 25.52 5.00
CA ASN A 494 0.25 26.70 4.16
C ASN A 494 -0.38 26.29 2.83
N GLN A 495 -1.45 26.97 2.45
CA GLN A 495 -2.08 26.88 1.14
C GLN A 495 -1.84 28.20 0.39
N ASP A 496 -1.04 28.18 -0.68
CA ASP A 496 -0.89 29.31 -1.59
C ASP A 496 -1.97 29.24 -2.68
N VAL A 497 -2.87 30.19 -2.70
CA VAL A 497 -3.96 30.27 -3.68
C VAL A 497 -3.57 31.21 -4.81
N TYR A 498 -3.67 30.74 -6.05
CA TYR A 498 -3.41 31.57 -7.23
C TYR A 498 -4.68 32.32 -7.62
N ARG A 499 -4.59 33.65 -7.71
CA ARG A 499 -5.72 34.51 -8.12
C ARG A 499 -5.40 35.32 -9.35
N ALA A 500 -6.26 35.21 -10.35
CA ALA A 500 -6.22 36.13 -11.48
C ALA A 500 -6.58 37.53 -11.05
N THR A 501 -5.78 38.51 -11.42
CA THR A 501 -5.98 39.92 -11.09
C THR A 501 -6.04 40.74 -12.37
N THR A 502 -7.11 41.55 -12.54
CA THR A 502 -7.26 42.46 -13.64
C THR A 502 -6.56 43.78 -13.31
N LEU A 503 -5.68 44.22 -14.17
CA LEU A 503 -4.97 45.48 -14.06
C LEU A 503 -5.79 46.64 -14.64
N PRO A 504 -5.50 47.92 -14.23
CA PRO A 504 -6.15 49.10 -14.78
C PRO A 504 -6.14 49.15 -16.31
N LYS A 505 -7.14 49.80 -16.93
CA LYS A 505 -7.29 49.85 -18.39
C LYS A 505 -6.08 50.46 -19.11
N GLU A 506 -5.38 51.34 -18.46
CA GLU A 506 -4.20 52.08 -18.93
C GLU A 506 -2.91 51.24 -18.88
N SER A 507 -2.95 50.10 -18.19
CA SER A 507 -1.82 49.17 -18.12
C SER A 507 -1.62 48.48 -19.48
N ALA A 508 -0.38 48.40 -19.93
CA ALA A 508 -0.02 47.70 -21.17
C ALA A 508 -0.41 46.23 -21.13
N ARG A 509 -0.37 45.61 -19.94
CA ARG A 509 -0.84 44.26 -19.67
C ARG A 509 -2.16 44.30 -18.91
N ARG A 510 -3.15 43.49 -19.32
CA ARG A 510 -4.52 43.52 -18.78
C ARG A 510 -4.74 42.59 -17.59
N SER A 511 -3.93 41.56 -17.45
CA SER A 511 -4.10 40.58 -16.38
C SER A 511 -2.77 39.99 -15.95
N ILE A 512 -2.70 39.67 -14.69
CA ILE A 512 -1.65 38.87 -14.05
C ILE A 512 -2.31 37.89 -13.09
N TYR A 513 -1.56 36.98 -12.50
CA TYR A 513 -1.98 36.30 -11.28
C TYR A 513 -1.09 36.75 -10.11
N VAL A 514 -1.64 36.69 -8.93
CA VAL A 514 -0.95 36.83 -7.65
C VAL A 514 -1.10 35.56 -6.85
N VAL A 515 -0.19 35.32 -5.93
CA VAL A 515 -0.24 34.21 -5.00
C VAL A 515 -0.57 34.73 -3.62
N GLU A 516 -1.67 34.26 -3.05
CA GLU A 516 -2.15 34.64 -1.73
C GLU A 516 -1.91 33.49 -0.75
N PRO A 517 -1.00 33.60 0.22
CA PRO A 517 -0.78 32.59 1.22
C PRO A 517 -1.94 32.52 2.21
N ARG A 518 -2.43 31.35 2.52
CA ARG A 518 -3.38 31.07 3.59
C ARG A 518 -2.72 30.12 4.58
N LEU A 519 -2.72 30.50 5.86
CA LEU A 519 -2.22 29.68 6.96
C LEU A 519 -3.42 29.31 7.86
N PRO A 520 -4.03 28.15 7.67
CA PRO A 520 -5.10 27.70 8.55
C PRO A 520 -4.61 27.55 9.99
N GLU A 521 -5.41 28.01 10.93
CA GLU A 521 -5.11 27.90 12.37
C GLU A 521 -5.55 26.56 12.94
N THR A 522 -6.58 25.93 12.32
CA THR A 522 -7.19 24.70 12.82
C THR A 522 -7.44 23.69 11.69
N GLU A 523 -7.76 22.45 12.06
CA GLU A 523 -7.99 21.32 11.16
C GLU A 523 -9.02 21.64 10.06
N LYS A 524 -10.16 22.25 10.39
CA LYS A 524 -11.21 22.61 9.41
C LYS A 524 -10.73 23.59 8.34
N GLY A 525 -9.80 24.47 8.69
CA GLY A 525 -9.21 25.38 7.72
C GLY A 525 -8.32 24.68 6.71
N ALA A 526 -7.88 23.45 7.00
CA ALA A 526 -6.96 22.63 6.21
C ALA A 526 -7.63 21.41 5.56
N GLU A 527 -8.94 21.39 5.46
CA GLU A 527 -9.72 20.48 4.61
C GLU A 527 -9.65 20.99 3.16
N ILE A 528 -8.86 20.36 2.30
CA ILE A 528 -8.50 20.88 0.98
C ILE A 528 -9.01 19.98 -0.15
N ASP A 529 -9.71 20.58 -1.10
CA ASP A 529 -10.10 19.99 -2.37
C ASP A 529 -9.31 20.67 -3.50
N THR A 530 -8.39 19.96 -4.12
CA THR A 530 -7.47 20.50 -5.14
C THR A 530 -8.15 20.87 -6.46
N GLY A 531 -9.36 20.33 -6.70
CA GLY A 531 -10.18 20.63 -7.86
C GLY A 531 -10.77 22.04 -7.92
N HIS A 532 -10.76 22.80 -6.82
CA HIS A 532 -11.41 24.13 -6.71
C HIS A 532 -10.56 25.30 -7.25
N GLY A 533 -9.44 25.02 -7.90
CA GLY A 533 -8.58 26.02 -8.53
C GLY A 533 -7.11 25.77 -8.24
N PRO A 534 -6.22 26.48 -8.95
CA PRO A 534 -4.79 26.28 -8.79
C PRO A 534 -4.34 26.67 -7.38
N THR A 535 -3.73 25.74 -6.69
CA THR A 535 -3.22 25.92 -5.34
C THR A 535 -1.89 25.22 -5.17
N ARG A 536 -1.11 25.63 -4.19
CA ARG A 536 0.13 24.97 -3.75
C ARG A 536 0.01 24.68 -2.27
N LEU A 537 0.32 23.46 -1.87
CA LEU A 537 0.24 23.00 -0.49
C LEU A 537 1.65 22.86 0.07
N ARG A 538 1.91 23.41 1.26
CA ARG A 538 3.24 23.34 1.89
C ARG A 538 3.12 23.05 3.39
N VAL A 539 4.11 22.33 3.88
CA VAL A 539 4.42 22.28 5.32
C VAL A 539 5.61 23.22 5.54
N THR A 540 5.44 24.20 6.39
CA THR A 540 6.36 25.34 6.58
C THR A 540 6.81 25.41 8.03
N ASN A 541 8.10 25.60 8.24
CA ASN A 541 8.65 25.98 9.54
C ASN A 541 8.73 27.51 9.59
N GLU A 542 7.86 28.14 10.38
CA GLU A 542 7.83 29.62 10.52
C GLU A 542 9.01 30.17 11.34
N HIS A 543 9.74 29.31 12.08
CA HIS A 543 10.87 29.65 12.94
C HIS A 543 12.23 29.53 12.24
N ARG A 544 12.25 28.99 11.01
CA ARG A 544 13.45 28.79 10.21
C ARG A 544 13.32 29.48 8.88
N SER A 545 14.40 30.12 8.43
CA SER A 545 14.44 30.77 7.14
C SER A 545 15.76 30.51 6.42
N ASN A 546 15.72 30.63 5.09
CA ASN A 546 16.90 30.62 4.25
C ASN A 546 17.69 31.96 4.38
N ALA A 547 18.83 32.06 3.69
CA ALA A 547 19.73 33.21 3.81
C ALA A 547 19.11 34.57 3.43
N VAL A 548 18.01 34.57 2.68
CA VAL A 548 17.29 35.80 2.29
C VAL A 548 15.97 36.01 3.06
N GLY A 549 15.74 35.21 4.11
CA GLY A 549 14.63 35.40 5.04
C GLY A 549 13.31 34.73 4.64
N ASN A 550 13.27 33.87 3.62
CA ASN A 550 12.07 33.10 3.32
C ASN A 550 11.96 31.91 4.28
N SER A 551 10.77 31.69 4.84
CA SER A 551 10.51 30.51 5.67
C SER A 551 10.76 29.20 4.88
N VAL A 552 11.46 28.25 5.52
CA VAL A 552 11.76 26.97 4.90
C VAL A 552 10.52 26.09 4.88
N SER A 553 10.31 25.35 3.79
CA SER A 553 9.13 24.49 3.62
C SER A 553 9.39 23.33 2.67
N TYR A 554 8.49 22.35 2.74
CA TYR A 554 8.32 21.32 1.72
C TYR A 554 6.93 21.44 1.12
N GLU A 555 6.89 21.45 -0.20
CA GLU A 555 5.69 21.51 -1.02
C GLU A 555 5.20 20.09 -1.30
N VAL A 556 3.89 19.88 -1.20
CA VAL A 556 3.23 18.64 -1.57
C VAL A 556 2.50 18.85 -2.88
N LEU A 557 3.00 18.20 -3.92
CA LEU A 557 2.47 18.25 -5.28
C LEU A 557 1.56 17.04 -5.46
N VAL A 558 0.26 17.28 -5.42
CA VAL A 558 -0.76 16.28 -5.71
C VAL A 558 -1.29 16.57 -7.11
N ASP A 559 -1.08 15.61 -8.02
CA ASP A 559 -1.64 15.70 -9.37
C ASP A 559 -3.16 15.46 -9.35
N LYS A 560 -3.83 15.74 -10.46
CA LYS A 560 -5.25 15.46 -10.60
C LYS A 560 -5.50 13.96 -10.37
N HIS A 561 -6.39 13.63 -9.43
CA HIS A 561 -6.77 12.27 -9.07
C HIS A 561 -8.29 12.09 -9.06
N ALA A 562 -8.73 10.84 -8.94
CA ALA A 562 -10.14 10.48 -8.85
C ALA A 562 -10.76 11.04 -7.56
N GLN A 563 -11.95 11.58 -7.67
CA GLN A 563 -12.77 11.98 -6.52
C GLN A 563 -13.76 10.86 -6.18
N LEU A 564 -14.07 10.68 -4.90
CA LEU A 564 -15.09 9.72 -4.48
C LEU A 564 -16.47 10.16 -4.99
N LEU A 565 -17.09 9.32 -5.83
CA LEU A 565 -18.40 9.60 -6.44
C LEU A 565 -19.56 8.91 -5.71
N LEU A 566 -19.33 8.33 -4.53
CA LEU A 566 -20.37 7.73 -3.71
C LEU A 566 -21.13 8.82 -2.94
N GLU A 567 -22.43 8.60 -2.74
CA GLU A 567 -23.28 9.48 -1.91
C GLU A 567 -22.75 9.50 -0.47
N PRO A 568 -22.54 10.68 0.17
CA PRO A 568 -21.97 10.77 1.51
C PRO A 568 -22.77 10.02 2.60
N ALA A 569 -24.08 9.79 2.39
CA ALA A 569 -24.92 9.02 3.28
C ALA A 569 -24.78 7.50 3.10
N ASP A 570 -24.18 7.04 1.99
CA ASP A 570 -23.96 5.62 1.72
C ASP A 570 -22.96 5.02 2.71
N TRP A 571 -23.16 3.77 3.10
CA TRP A 571 -22.32 3.10 4.09
C TRP A 571 -20.85 3.00 3.68
N PRO A 572 -20.50 2.62 2.44
CA PRO A 572 -19.10 2.63 1.99
C PRO A 572 -18.45 4.02 2.09
N ALA A 573 -19.19 5.08 1.69
CA ALA A 573 -18.70 6.46 1.77
C ALA A 573 -18.52 6.91 3.22
N ARG A 574 -19.43 6.53 4.13
CA ARG A 574 -19.30 6.83 5.57
C ARG A 574 -18.09 6.18 6.20
N ARG A 575 -17.77 4.95 5.80
CA ARG A 575 -16.57 4.22 6.23
C ARG A 575 -15.29 4.81 5.64
N ALA A 576 -15.37 5.31 4.39
CA ALA A 576 -14.28 5.94 3.66
C ALA A 576 -14.29 7.48 3.75
N ARG A 577 -14.83 8.08 4.82
CA ARG A 577 -14.95 9.53 4.97
C ARG A 577 -13.63 10.29 4.91
N PHE A 578 -12.50 9.64 5.09
CA PHE A 578 -11.19 10.23 4.87
C PHE A 578 -10.97 10.70 3.41
N LEU A 579 -11.77 10.20 2.46
CA LEU A 579 -11.78 10.62 1.04
C LEU A 579 -12.70 11.83 0.78
N ALA A 580 -13.33 12.40 1.79
CA ALA A 580 -14.20 13.58 1.61
C ALA A 580 -13.42 14.82 1.16
N HIS A 581 -12.10 14.87 1.41
CA HIS A 581 -11.19 15.90 0.94
C HIS A 581 -9.90 15.26 0.40
N ASP A 582 -9.25 15.93 -0.54
CA ASP A 582 -8.01 15.47 -1.16
C ASP A 582 -6.85 15.49 -0.15
N VAL A 583 -6.85 16.47 0.74
CA VAL A 583 -5.83 16.62 1.78
C VAL A 583 -6.48 17.06 3.10
N TRP A 584 -5.98 16.45 4.18
CA TRP A 584 -6.29 16.81 5.56
C TRP A 584 -5.01 17.13 6.32
N VAL A 585 -5.10 17.95 7.35
CA VAL A 585 -4.00 18.20 8.28
C VAL A 585 -4.52 18.10 9.70
N THR A 586 -3.85 17.30 10.51
CA THR A 586 -4.16 17.12 11.94
C THR A 586 -2.92 17.42 12.78
N PRO A 587 -3.05 17.77 14.08
CA PRO A 587 -1.91 17.69 14.97
C PRO A 587 -1.46 16.24 15.11
N TYR A 588 -0.16 16.03 15.38
CA TYR A 588 0.38 14.70 15.64
C TYR A 588 -0.26 14.07 16.87
N ASP A 589 -0.80 12.87 16.69
CA ASP A 589 -1.26 12.00 17.78
C ASP A 589 -0.80 10.57 17.44
N PRO A 590 -0.04 9.89 18.33
CA PRO A 590 0.44 8.53 18.11
C PRO A 590 -0.68 7.49 18.02
N ALA A 591 -1.91 7.81 18.45
CA ALA A 591 -3.08 6.95 18.32
C ALA A 591 -3.80 7.13 16.97
N GLU A 592 -3.61 8.26 16.28
CA GLU A 592 -4.22 8.57 14.99
C GLU A 592 -3.32 8.06 13.84
N ARG A 593 -3.43 6.77 13.52
CA ARG A 593 -2.50 6.07 12.61
C ARG A 593 -3.13 5.69 11.26
N TYR A 594 -4.40 5.35 11.24
CA TYR A 594 -5.07 4.72 10.10
C TYR A 594 -6.32 5.51 9.71
N ALA A 595 -6.35 6.02 8.47
CA ALA A 595 -7.37 6.96 8.02
C ALA A 595 -8.82 6.45 8.16
N ALA A 596 -9.05 5.14 8.03
CA ALA A 596 -10.35 4.50 8.26
C ALA A 596 -10.57 4.01 9.70
N GLY A 597 -9.64 4.33 10.63
CA GLY A 597 -9.67 3.87 12.03
C GLY A 597 -8.93 2.56 12.27
N GLU A 598 -8.84 2.16 13.54
CA GLU A 598 -8.09 0.96 13.96
C GLU A 598 -8.78 -0.32 13.51
N TYR A 599 -10.14 -0.41 13.60
CA TYR A 599 -10.93 -1.60 13.29
C TYR A 599 -11.89 -1.31 12.16
N VAL A 600 -11.52 -1.74 10.95
CA VAL A 600 -12.24 -1.38 9.73
C VAL A 600 -13.28 -2.42 9.35
N LEU A 601 -13.03 -3.72 9.59
CA LEU A 601 -13.95 -4.79 9.24
C LEU A 601 -15.29 -4.61 9.96
N GLY A 602 -16.38 -4.44 9.20
CA GLY A 602 -17.71 -4.20 9.74
C GLY A 602 -17.89 -2.85 10.44
N SER A 603 -16.95 -1.90 10.30
CA SER A 603 -17.04 -0.56 10.90
C SER A 603 -18.23 0.22 10.34
N ARG A 604 -18.69 1.20 11.12
CA ARG A 604 -19.81 2.10 10.73
C ARG A 604 -19.32 3.49 10.38
N GLY A 605 -18.01 3.71 10.34
CA GLY A 605 -17.40 5.02 10.12
C GLY A 605 -17.41 5.91 11.37
N ASP A 606 -17.38 5.29 12.56
CA ASP A 606 -17.41 5.99 13.86
C ASP A 606 -16.00 6.34 14.36
N ASP A 607 -14.95 5.94 13.63
CA ASP A 607 -13.54 6.22 13.89
C ASP A 607 -12.85 6.66 12.60
N GLY A 608 -11.62 7.15 12.71
CA GLY A 608 -10.78 7.53 11.58
C GLY A 608 -10.66 9.03 11.38
N LEU A 609 -9.97 9.41 10.32
CA LEU A 609 -9.47 10.75 10.06
C LEU A 609 -10.55 11.84 10.12
N ALA A 610 -11.69 11.63 9.46
CA ALA A 610 -12.78 12.61 9.45
C ALA A 610 -13.42 12.82 10.84
N VAL A 611 -13.41 11.78 11.68
CA VAL A 611 -13.89 11.88 13.08
C VAL A 611 -12.88 12.64 13.93
N TRP A 612 -11.59 12.40 13.71
CA TRP A 612 -10.53 13.10 14.46
C TRP A 612 -10.45 14.58 14.09
N ALA A 613 -10.45 14.91 12.79
CA ALA A 613 -10.40 16.28 12.29
C ALA A 613 -11.64 17.11 12.69
N ALA A 614 -12.79 16.46 12.93
CA ALA A 614 -13.99 17.16 13.42
C ALA A 614 -13.80 17.81 14.80
N LYS A 615 -12.73 17.46 15.56
CA LYS A 615 -12.34 18.10 16.82
C LYS A 615 -11.85 19.53 16.63
N ASP A 616 -11.45 19.90 15.42
CA ASP A 616 -11.00 21.24 15.00
C ASP A 616 -9.87 21.80 15.86
N ARG A 617 -8.84 20.97 16.08
CA ARG A 617 -7.65 21.29 16.90
C ARG A 617 -6.73 22.27 16.17
N ALA A 618 -5.88 22.95 16.95
CA ALA A 618 -4.85 23.84 16.40
C ALA A 618 -3.77 23.07 15.63
N ILE A 619 -3.34 23.62 14.48
CA ILE A 619 -2.33 23.04 13.59
C ILE A 619 -1.24 24.04 13.19
N ARG A 620 -1.25 25.27 13.67
CA ARG A 620 -0.23 26.25 13.35
C ARG A 620 0.88 26.25 14.40
N ASN A 621 2.14 26.15 13.95
CA ASN A 621 3.31 25.99 14.82
C ASN A 621 3.15 24.82 15.81
N HIS A 622 2.69 23.69 15.29
CA HIS A 622 2.55 22.43 16.01
C HIS A 622 3.25 21.28 15.27
N ASP A 623 3.45 20.19 15.97
CA ASP A 623 3.77 18.91 15.35
C ASP A 623 2.51 18.45 14.59
N ILE A 624 2.58 18.40 13.26
CA ILE A 624 1.43 18.17 12.37
C ILE A 624 1.65 17.00 11.43
N VAL A 625 0.55 16.34 11.10
CA VAL A 625 0.48 15.24 10.14
C VAL A 625 -0.38 15.66 8.97
N MET A 626 0.15 15.53 7.77
CA MET A 626 -0.58 15.74 6.52
C MET A 626 -1.05 14.38 5.99
N TRP A 627 -2.32 14.29 5.61
CA TRP A 627 -2.93 13.11 5.03
C TRP A 627 -3.28 13.42 3.57
N VAL A 628 -2.70 12.65 2.65
CA VAL A 628 -2.85 12.89 1.20
C VAL A 628 -3.60 11.73 0.59
N ASN A 629 -4.70 12.04 -0.08
CA ASN A 629 -5.44 11.09 -0.89
C ASN A 629 -5.01 11.18 -2.35
N ILE A 630 -4.70 10.03 -2.95
CA ILE A 630 -4.57 9.88 -4.40
C ILE A 630 -5.47 8.73 -4.85
N GLY A 631 -5.93 8.77 -6.09
CA GLY A 631 -6.81 7.72 -6.59
C GLY A 631 -6.98 7.74 -8.09
N MET A 632 -7.51 6.64 -8.61
CA MET A 632 -7.83 6.47 -10.02
C MET A 632 -9.22 5.84 -10.20
N HIS A 633 -9.98 6.32 -11.18
CA HIS A 633 -11.14 5.61 -11.71
C HIS A 633 -10.65 4.56 -12.69
N HIS A 634 -10.85 3.29 -12.40
CA HIS A 634 -10.53 2.23 -13.33
C HIS A 634 -11.76 1.88 -14.17
N LEU A 635 -11.85 2.52 -15.33
CA LEU A 635 -12.80 2.12 -16.39
C LEU A 635 -12.22 0.94 -17.14
N THR A 636 -12.71 -0.25 -16.82
CA THR A 636 -12.22 -1.52 -17.37
C THR A 636 -12.38 -1.62 -18.87
N ARG A 637 -11.47 -2.31 -19.53
CA ARG A 637 -11.40 -2.45 -20.98
C ARG A 637 -10.88 -3.83 -21.40
N ALA A 638 -11.04 -4.21 -22.65
CA ALA A 638 -10.62 -5.51 -23.16
C ALA A 638 -9.10 -5.77 -23.02
N GLU A 639 -8.29 -4.71 -23.05
CA GLU A 639 -6.83 -4.78 -22.88
C GLU A 639 -6.38 -5.11 -21.47
N ASP A 640 -7.28 -5.12 -20.50
CA ASP A 640 -6.99 -5.50 -19.13
C ASP A 640 -7.05 -7.02 -18.92
N LEU A 641 -7.46 -7.79 -19.95
CA LEU A 641 -7.44 -9.25 -19.93
C LEU A 641 -6.18 -9.85 -20.57
N PRO A 642 -5.69 -10.98 -20.05
CA PRO A 642 -6.07 -11.64 -18.79
C PRO A 642 -5.40 -11.01 -17.57
N VAL A 643 -4.40 -10.15 -17.73
CA VAL A 643 -3.68 -9.37 -16.72
C VAL A 643 -3.54 -7.95 -17.22
N MET A 644 -3.95 -6.98 -16.39
CA MET A 644 -3.93 -5.58 -16.79
C MET A 644 -2.51 -5.00 -16.84
N PRO A 645 -2.23 -4.10 -17.80
CA PRO A 645 -1.01 -3.31 -17.78
C PRO A 645 -0.96 -2.43 -16.51
N THR A 646 0.21 -2.30 -15.88
CA THR A 646 0.37 -1.50 -14.66
C THR A 646 -0.01 -0.04 -14.87
N ILE A 647 -0.93 0.46 -14.04
CA ILE A 647 -1.32 1.87 -14.00
C ILE A 647 -0.60 2.51 -12.80
N TRP A 648 0.04 3.67 -13.02
CA TRP A 648 0.81 4.36 -12.00
C TRP A 648 0.16 5.68 -11.60
N HIS A 649 0.11 5.93 -10.29
CA HIS A 649 -0.24 7.21 -9.69
C HIS A 649 0.80 7.65 -8.69
N SER A 650 1.03 8.98 -8.55
CA SER A 650 2.02 9.50 -7.62
C SER A 650 1.64 10.87 -7.06
N PHE A 651 2.32 11.25 -6.00
CA PHE A 651 2.47 12.62 -5.52
C PHE A 651 3.93 12.85 -5.15
N LYS A 652 4.34 14.11 -5.01
CA LYS A 652 5.74 14.44 -4.77
C LYS A 652 5.88 15.45 -3.64
N LEU A 653 6.87 15.22 -2.77
CA LEU A 653 7.36 16.17 -1.79
C LEU A 653 8.58 16.88 -2.37
N ARG A 654 8.56 18.21 -2.43
CA ARG A 654 9.63 19.00 -3.04
C ARG A 654 10.05 20.14 -2.12
N PRO A 655 11.37 20.43 -1.99
CA PRO A 655 11.83 21.56 -1.21
C PRO A 655 11.31 22.90 -1.77
N HIS A 656 10.85 23.79 -0.89
CA HIS A 656 10.44 25.14 -1.22
C HIS A 656 11.09 26.13 -0.26
N ASN A 657 12.05 26.92 -0.75
CA ASN A 657 12.90 27.76 0.08
C ASN A 657 13.68 27.01 1.19
N PHE A 658 13.71 25.69 1.14
CA PHE A 658 14.42 24.86 2.11
C PHE A 658 15.94 25.05 1.97
N PHE A 659 16.42 25.33 0.78
CA PHE A 659 17.81 25.62 0.45
C PHE A 659 17.99 27.06 -0.03
N ASP A 660 19.24 27.60 0.05
CA ASP A 660 19.60 28.89 -0.49
C ASP A 660 19.78 28.88 -2.02
N ARG A 661 19.97 27.69 -2.60
CA ARG A 661 20.17 27.45 -4.04
C ARG A 661 19.81 26.02 -4.39
N ASN A 662 19.85 25.70 -5.69
CA ASN A 662 19.60 24.33 -6.19
C ASN A 662 20.53 23.33 -5.48
N PRO A 663 19.97 22.35 -4.70
CA PRO A 663 20.76 21.36 -3.95
C PRO A 663 21.57 20.42 -4.87
N ALA A 664 21.13 20.24 -6.12
CA ALA A 664 21.80 19.39 -7.10
C ALA A 664 22.92 20.14 -7.87
N ASN A 665 23.20 21.42 -7.53
CA ASN A 665 24.22 22.20 -8.24
C ASN A 665 25.65 21.78 -7.90
N ASP A 666 25.86 21.08 -6.79
CA ASP A 666 27.15 20.54 -6.38
C ASP A 666 27.46 19.12 -6.90
N MET A 667 26.52 18.53 -7.65
CA MET A 667 26.75 17.27 -8.35
C MET A 667 27.85 17.41 -9.41
N ARG A 668 28.65 16.38 -9.59
CA ARG A 668 29.58 16.31 -10.70
C ARG A 668 28.85 16.17 -12.03
N ASN A 669 29.47 16.64 -13.12
CA ASN A 669 28.95 16.45 -14.48
C ASN A 669 29.20 15.02 -14.94
N GLU A 670 28.49 14.07 -14.38
CA GLU A 670 28.53 12.66 -14.78
C GLU A 670 27.62 12.44 -15.98
N LYS A 671 28.04 11.57 -16.88
CA LYS A 671 27.29 11.21 -18.09
C LYS A 671 26.79 9.78 -17.99
N PHE A 672 25.65 9.52 -18.63
CA PHE A 672 25.18 8.15 -18.79
C PHE A 672 26.12 7.36 -19.70
N GLY A 673 26.51 6.16 -19.27
CA GLY A 673 27.38 5.25 -19.99
C GLY A 673 28.87 5.34 -19.60
N PRO A 674 29.69 4.43 -20.14
CA PRO A 674 31.09 4.46 -19.87
C PRO A 674 31.75 5.75 -20.39
N ASP A 675 32.68 6.28 -19.65
CA ASP A 675 33.41 7.48 -20.02
C ASP A 675 34.16 7.22 -21.35
N THR A 676 33.63 7.75 -22.44
CA THR A 676 34.29 7.64 -23.78
C THR A 676 35.40 8.67 -23.97
N ALA A 677 35.82 9.34 -22.90
CA ALA A 677 36.81 10.40 -22.93
C ALA A 677 38.29 9.90 -23.08
N THR A 678 38.48 8.68 -23.55
CA THR A 678 39.80 8.21 -24.00
C THR A 678 39.74 7.76 -25.43
N LYS A 679 39.71 8.72 -26.36
CA LYS A 679 40.25 8.56 -27.70
C LYS A 679 41.08 9.76 -28.05
#